data_175d59d8e6d6174f830f9c6586525499
#
_entry.id   175d59d8e6d6174f830f9c6586525499
#
_cell.length_a   1.000
_cell.length_b   1.000
_cell.length_c   1.000
_cell.angle_alpha   90.00
_cell.angle_beta   90.00
_cell.angle_gamma   90.00
#
_symmetry.space_group_name_H-M   'P 1'
#
loop_
_entity.id
_entity.type
_entity.pdbx_description
1 polymer ?
#
loop_
_entity_poly.entity_id
_entity_poly.type
_entity_poly.pdbx_seq_one_letter_code
_entity_poly.pdbx_strand_id
1 'polypeptide(L)'
;MKIAQVVRNLVAASVVCEAASTYRGRASHVLHEKRSDGPSAWTRSVRVHRDAILPIRIGLVQTNLEHGYDHLMDVSHPSSPNFGKHWTAEQVHEAFAPEEESVQVVKDWLIASGIDENDIVQSDNKGWLAMDIPAKDAERLFQTEYHEHEHVRTGSTRIGCEHYYIPSDVKKHVDYVTPGVKLSAPVKKRTVKRSISPAWKHRPGPPHMIPPHSPHPWVMPGGAHQLPPQLQDCGRNITPACIKALYMIPDATLHDSVNSLGIFEDGDYYAQEDLDLFFAQYAPNVPQGTAPIPAFIDGAQAPVAQNSSLNTGESDIDLDMAYSLIYPQTVTLYQTDDFNYAEAELSGDYEGFLNTFLDALDGSYCNYTAYGITGDSPGIDPSYPDPAAGGYKGALQCGVYKPTRVITGSYGEAEYDLPPNYQKRQCNEFMKLALQGHTIMFSSSDYGVASYPGDVSPSGCLGADETIYNPDYPANCPYITAVGATRLYADQTVLDPESALQADLGGDASLFSSAGGFANYFKTPDYQKKAVGEYFARHDPLHPYYVYDGTNSSIGSHGGIYNRAGRGIPDVSANGALFRAYTDGIDYHYYGTSLASPLWASIITLINEERTAVGKGPVGFINPTLYANPNVLIDIKNGSNPGCGSSGFSAVEGWDPVTGLGSPHYPSLLRLFMSLP
;
A
#
# COMPACT_ATOMS: atom_id res chain seq x y z
N MET A 1 -66.37 -0.47 -21.66
CA MET A 1 -65.04 -1.06 -21.37
C MET A 1 -63.91 -0.56 -22.29
N LYS A 2 -64.15 0.23 -23.33
CA LYS A 2 -63.13 0.77 -24.22
C LYS A 2 -62.73 2.23 -23.94
N ILE A 3 -63.48 2.96 -23.12
CA ILE A 3 -63.18 4.37 -22.78
C ILE A 3 -62.24 4.48 -21.57
N ALA A 4 -62.25 3.51 -20.65
CA ALA A 4 -61.36 3.50 -19.48
C ALA A 4 -59.91 3.15 -19.83
N GLN A 5 -59.63 2.51 -20.98
CA GLN A 5 -58.29 2.13 -21.43
C GLN A 5 -57.57 3.26 -22.15
N VAL A 6 -58.34 4.16 -22.79
CA VAL A 6 -57.78 5.35 -23.47
C VAL A 6 -57.34 6.42 -22.45
N VAL A 7 -58.09 6.56 -21.36
CA VAL A 7 -57.71 7.51 -20.29
C VAL A 7 -56.48 7.05 -19.50
N ARG A 8 -56.30 5.72 -19.32
CA ARG A 8 -55.10 5.18 -18.65
C ARG A 8 -53.83 5.35 -19.48
N ASN A 9 -53.93 5.22 -20.81
CA ASN A 9 -52.76 5.40 -21.69
C ASN A 9 -52.41 6.89 -21.90
N LEU A 10 -53.36 7.81 -21.75
CA LEU A 10 -53.11 9.25 -21.81
C LEU A 10 -52.48 9.80 -20.51
N VAL A 11 -52.77 9.21 -19.35
CA VAL A 11 -52.14 9.58 -18.08
C VAL A 11 -50.72 8.99 -17.97
N ALA A 12 -50.45 7.78 -18.53
CA ALA A 12 -49.13 7.21 -18.59
C ALA A 12 -48.21 7.96 -19.58
N ALA A 13 -48.73 8.49 -20.69
CA ALA A 13 -47.98 9.28 -21.63
C ALA A 13 -47.66 10.70 -21.13
N SER A 14 -48.47 11.28 -20.26
CA SER A 14 -48.21 12.60 -19.66
C SER A 14 -47.20 12.55 -18.50
N VAL A 15 -47.11 11.44 -17.78
CA VAL A 15 -46.13 11.28 -16.69
C VAL A 15 -44.69 11.00 -17.24
N VAL A 16 -44.59 10.31 -18.39
CA VAL A 16 -43.29 10.10 -19.07
C VAL A 16 -42.78 11.38 -19.76
N CYS A 17 -43.68 12.33 -20.12
CA CYS A 17 -43.26 13.59 -20.74
C CYS A 17 -42.87 14.66 -19.70
N GLU A 18 -43.26 14.58 -18.45
CA GLU A 18 -42.87 15.52 -17.40
C GLU A 18 -41.48 15.19 -16.81
N ALA A 19 -41.04 13.94 -16.78
CA ALA A 19 -39.72 13.56 -16.31
C ALA A 19 -38.58 13.97 -17.29
N ALA A 20 -38.88 14.06 -18.60
CA ALA A 20 -37.93 14.53 -19.62
C ALA A 20 -37.83 16.07 -19.74
N SER A 21 -38.69 16.82 -19.02
CA SER A 21 -38.77 18.28 -19.12
C SER A 21 -38.03 19.07 -18.05
N THR A 22 -37.45 18.42 -17.03
CA THR A 22 -36.85 19.12 -15.91
C THR A 22 -35.36 19.47 -16.13
N TYR A 23 -34.67 18.94 -17.14
CA TYR A 23 -33.27 19.23 -17.42
C TYR A 23 -33.05 20.39 -18.43
N ARG A 24 -34.04 21.22 -18.74
CA ARG A 24 -33.94 22.36 -19.67
C ARG A 24 -33.53 23.69 -19.01
N GLY A 25 -33.14 23.71 -17.75
CA GLY A 25 -32.37 24.81 -17.19
C GLY A 25 -30.88 24.56 -17.49
N ARG A 26 -30.20 25.45 -18.24
CA ARG A 26 -28.75 25.42 -18.35
C ARG A 26 -28.14 25.54 -16.96
N ALA A 27 -27.90 24.41 -16.28
CA ALA A 27 -27.06 24.42 -15.10
C ALA A 27 -25.70 25.00 -15.53
N SER A 28 -25.23 26.04 -14.83
CA SER A 28 -23.93 26.63 -15.13
C SER A 28 -22.86 25.59 -14.79
N HIS A 29 -21.95 25.32 -15.74
CA HIS A 29 -20.79 24.53 -15.45
C HIS A 29 -19.91 25.29 -14.46
N VAL A 30 -19.42 24.57 -13.46
CA VAL A 30 -18.53 25.08 -12.42
C VAL A 30 -17.21 24.32 -12.46
N LEU A 31 -16.12 24.97 -12.09
CA LEU A 31 -14.82 24.32 -12.00
C LEU A 31 -14.92 23.13 -11.04
N HIS A 32 -14.53 21.95 -11.53
CA HIS A 32 -14.46 20.76 -10.71
C HIS A 32 -13.03 20.52 -10.22
N GLU A 33 -12.10 20.37 -11.13
CA GLU A 33 -10.67 20.25 -10.80
C GLU A 33 -9.83 21.20 -11.67
N LYS A 34 -8.67 21.63 -11.14
CA LYS A 34 -7.63 22.38 -11.84
C LYS A 34 -6.28 21.83 -11.43
N ARG A 35 -5.36 21.68 -12.39
CA ARG A 35 -3.96 21.35 -12.11
C ARG A 35 -3.34 22.44 -11.24
N SER A 36 -2.41 22.05 -10.36
CA SER A 36 -1.64 23.00 -9.57
C SER A 36 -0.73 23.84 -10.47
N ASP A 37 -0.60 25.13 -10.17
CA ASP A 37 0.24 26.06 -10.91
C ASP A 37 1.75 25.96 -10.53
N GLY A 38 2.15 24.86 -9.83
CA GLY A 38 3.52 24.62 -9.38
C GLY A 38 4.45 24.10 -10.48
N PRO A 39 5.76 23.94 -10.21
CA PRO A 39 6.68 23.30 -11.12
C PRO A 39 6.16 21.92 -11.51
N SER A 40 6.07 21.66 -12.81
CA SER A 40 5.59 20.38 -13.34
C SER A 40 6.73 19.69 -14.09
N ALA A 41 6.91 18.41 -13.82
CA ALA A 41 7.78 17.57 -14.62
C ALA A 41 7.20 17.30 -16.03
N TRP A 42 5.96 17.70 -16.27
CA TRP A 42 5.25 17.49 -17.52
C TRP A 42 5.16 18.77 -18.34
N THR A 43 5.52 18.69 -19.60
CA THR A 43 5.40 19.76 -20.58
C THR A 43 4.21 19.48 -21.48
N ARG A 44 3.27 20.43 -21.56
CA ARG A 44 2.16 20.34 -22.50
C ARG A 44 2.68 20.29 -23.92
N SER A 45 2.26 19.28 -24.68
CA SER A 45 2.64 19.03 -26.06
C SER A 45 1.44 19.30 -27.01
N VAL A 46 1.20 18.42 -27.97
CA VAL A 46 0.17 18.60 -28.99
C VAL A 46 -1.24 18.40 -28.42
N ARG A 47 -2.22 19.06 -29.02
CA ARG A 47 -3.63 18.80 -28.71
C ARG A 47 -4.02 17.43 -29.24
N VAL A 48 -4.77 16.65 -28.46
CA VAL A 48 -5.30 15.34 -28.87
C VAL A 48 -6.18 15.52 -30.12
N HIS A 49 -6.03 14.59 -31.06
CA HIS A 49 -6.85 14.65 -32.28
C HIS A 49 -8.33 14.53 -31.92
N ARG A 50 -9.15 15.40 -32.46
CA ARG A 50 -10.57 15.54 -32.11
C ARG A 50 -11.41 14.29 -32.22
N ASP A 51 -11.03 13.35 -33.07
CA ASP A 51 -11.73 12.08 -33.30
C ASP A 51 -10.99 10.90 -32.62
N ALA A 52 -9.92 11.15 -31.85
CA ALA A 52 -9.30 10.13 -31.02
C ALA A 52 -10.29 9.71 -29.93
N ILE A 53 -10.38 8.42 -29.69
CA ILE A 53 -11.25 7.89 -28.63
C ILE A 53 -10.53 8.04 -27.28
N LEU A 54 -11.20 8.65 -26.31
CA LEU A 54 -10.73 8.79 -24.94
C LEU A 54 -11.53 7.87 -24.02
N PRO A 55 -10.85 7.07 -23.20
CA PRO A 55 -11.48 6.20 -22.20
C PRO A 55 -11.87 7.03 -20.97
N ILE A 56 -13.04 7.65 -21.04
CA ILE A 56 -13.54 8.48 -19.91
C ILE A 56 -14.09 7.62 -18.80
N ARG A 57 -13.65 7.90 -17.59
CA ARG A 57 -14.15 7.31 -16.35
C ARG A 57 -14.60 8.43 -15.42
N ILE A 58 -15.78 8.29 -14.84
CA ILE A 58 -16.33 9.21 -13.85
C ILE A 58 -16.50 8.45 -12.55
N GLY A 59 -15.65 8.76 -11.57
CA GLY A 59 -15.78 8.28 -10.20
C GLY A 59 -16.96 8.96 -9.52
N LEU A 60 -17.93 8.17 -9.07
CA LEU A 60 -19.07 8.65 -8.31
C LEU A 60 -18.73 8.73 -6.83
N VAL A 61 -19.29 9.71 -6.15
CA VAL A 61 -19.14 9.86 -4.71
C VAL A 61 -19.79 8.67 -4.01
N GLN A 62 -19.01 7.92 -3.27
CA GLN A 62 -19.48 6.82 -2.43
C GLN A 62 -20.15 7.38 -1.17
N THR A 63 -21.18 6.68 -0.67
CA THR A 63 -21.86 7.09 0.57
C THR A 63 -21.14 6.56 1.81
N ASN A 64 -21.41 7.17 2.95
CA ASN A 64 -20.96 6.72 4.28
C ASN A 64 -19.44 6.56 4.48
N LEU A 65 -18.60 6.97 3.54
CA LEU A 65 -17.15 6.89 3.71
C LEU A 65 -16.66 7.68 4.95
N GLU A 66 -17.36 8.76 5.29
CA GLU A 66 -17.10 9.55 6.50
C GLU A 66 -17.34 8.75 7.79
N HIS A 67 -18.15 7.70 7.75
CA HIS A 67 -18.42 6.78 8.86
C HIS A 67 -17.58 5.49 8.80
N GLY A 68 -16.84 5.28 7.70
CA GLY A 68 -16.05 4.07 7.49
C GLY A 68 -15.05 3.79 8.60
N TYR A 69 -14.39 4.84 9.09
CA TYR A 69 -13.49 4.74 10.25
C TYR A 69 -14.23 4.26 11.52
N ASP A 70 -15.41 4.82 11.81
CA ASP A 70 -16.19 4.45 13.00
C ASP A 70 -16.66 2.99 12.91
N HIS A 71 -17.09 2.55 11.73
CA HIS A 71 -17.47 1.16 11.48
C HIS A 71 -16.26 0.23 11.65
N LEU A 72 -15.09 0.61 11.13
CA LEU A 72 -13.88 -0.17 11.31
C LEU A 72 -13.47 -0.27 12.78
N MET A 73 -13.54 0.84 13.54
CA MET A 73 -13.27 0.84 14.98
C MET A 73 -14.27 -0.03 15.75
N ASP A 74 -15.52 -0.08 15.33
CA ASP A 74 -16.54 -0.93 15.97
C ASP A 74 -16.18 -2.42 15.89
N VAL A 75 -15.61 -2.89 14.80
CA VAL A 75 -15.23 -4.31 14.63
C VAL A 75 -13.77 -4.62 15.01
N SER A 76 -12.92 -3.60 15.22
CA SER A 76 -11.46 -3.78 15.40
C SER A 76 -10.92 -3.23 16.73
N HIS A 77 -11.64 -2.36 17.44
CA HIS A 77 -11.17 -1.82 18.69
C HIS A 77 -11.41 -2.81 19.84
N PRO A 78 -10.40 -3.15 20.68
CA PRO A 78 -10.50 -4.22 21.67
C PRO A 78 -11.55 -3.98 22.77
N SER A 79 -12.00 -2.73 22.98
CA SER A 79 -13.07 -2.41 23.93
C SER A 79 -14.46 -2.41 23.30
N SER A 80 -14.58 -2.61 21.98
CA SER A 80 -15.89 -2.67 21.34
C SER A 80 -16.60 -3.99 21.63
N PRO A 81 -17.90 -3.98 21.94
CA PRO A 81 -18.70 -5.21 22.09
C PRO A 81 -18.89 -5.94 20.75
N ASN A 82 -18.53 -5.31 19.64
CA ASN A 82 -18.59 -5.87 18.30
C ASN A 82 -17.23 -6.31 17.75
N PHE A 83 -16.16 -6.29 18.58
CA PHE A 83 -14.85 -6.78 18.17
C PHE A 83 -14.94 -8.16 17.51
N GLY A 84 -14.31 -8.30 16.34
CA GLY A 84 -14.28 -9.54 15.56
C GLY A 84 -15.58 -9.87 14.80
N LYS A 85 -16.64 -9.06 14.91
CA LYS A 85 -17.85 -9.20 14.10
C LYS A 85 -17.67 -8.54 12.73
N HIS A 86 -16.74 -9.09 11.96
CA HIS A 86 -16.40 -8.54 10.65
C HIS A 86 -17.59 -8.60 9.68
N TRP A 87 -17.62 -7.68 8.73
CA TRP A 87 -18.67 -7.57 7.73
C TRP A 87 -18.46 -8.57 6.60
N THR A 88 -19.54 -8.91 5.91
CA THR A 88 -19.44 -9.62 4.63
C THR A 88 -19.16 -8.63 3.50
N ALA A 89 -18.68 -9.13 2.36
CA ALA A 89 -18.47 -8.29 1.17
C ALA A 89 -19.77 -7.57 0.75
N GLU A 90 -20.93 -8.27 0.81
CA GLU A 90 -22.23 -7.69 0.49
C GLU A 90 -22.60 -6.53 1.43
N GLN A 91 -22.31 -6.68 2.73
CA GLN A 91 -22.56 -5.59 3.71
C GLN A 91 -21.66 -4.36 3.42
N VAL A 92 -20.43 -4.60 3.01
CA VAL A 92 -19.50 -3.53 2.61
C VAL A 92 -20.03 -2.83 1.36
N HIS A 93 -20.44 -3.59 0.33
CA HIS A 93 -20.99 -3.02 -0.90
C HIS A 93 -22.26 -2.20 -0.63
N GLU A 94 -23.19 -2.72 0.16
CA GLU A 94 -24.42 -1.99 0.52
C GLU A 94 -24.12 -0.69 1.29
N ALA A 95 -23.16 -0.73 2.20
CA ALA A 95 -22.85 0.42 3.05
C ALA A 95 -22.21 1.59 2.29
N PHE A 96 -21.36 1.28 1.28
CA PHE A 96 -20.54 2.29 0.60
C PHE A 96 -20.92 2.54 -0.86
N ALA A 97 -21.95 1.87 -1.40
CA ALA A 97 -22.43 2.15 -2.75
C ALA A 97 -22.86 3.62 -2.89
N PRO A 98 -22.60 4.27 -4.05
CA PRO A 98 -23.21 5.56 -4.36
C PRO A 98 -24.74 5.50 -4.25
N GLU A 99 -25.33 6.61 -3.82
CA GLU A 99 -26.81 6.72 -3.84
C GLU A 99 -27.35 6.56 -5.27
N GLU A 100 -28.45 5.86 -5.43
CA GLU A 100 -29.10 5.66 -6.72
C GLU A 100 -29.44 7.00 -7.41
N GLU A 101 -29.80 8.03 -6.62
CA GLU A 101 -30.00 9.39 -7.11
C GLU A 101 -28.71 9.94 -7.75
N SER A 102 -27.55 9.71 -7.15
CA SER A 102 -26.25 10.17 -7.67
C SER A 102 -25.94 9.52 -9.01
N VAL A 103 -26.11 8.21 -9.10
CA VAL A 103 -25.94 7.47 -10.36
C VAL A 103 -26.85 8.03 -11.45
N GLN A 104 -28.13 8.20 -11.14
CA GLN A 104 -29.14 8.65 -12.11
C GLN A 104 -28.87 10.09 -12.56
N VAL A 105 -28.55 11.01 -11.65
CA VAL A 105 -28.24 12.41 -11.98
C VAL A 105 -27.06 12.50 -12.96
N VAL A 106 -26.01 11.70 -12.75
CA VAL A 106 -24.85 11.72 -13.64
C VAL A 106 -25.18 11.07 -14.98
N LYS A 107 -25.91 9.94 -15.01
CA LYS A 107 -26.36 9.32 -16.26
C LYS A 107 -27.27 10.27 -17.06
N ASP A 108 -28.25 10.91 -16.44
CA ASP A 108 -29.15 11.86 -17.10
C ASP A 108 -28.38 13.03 -17.71
N TRP A 109 -27.36 13.55 -17.02
CA TRP A 109 -26.47 14.57 -17.55
C TRP A 109 -25.70 14.09 -18.78
N LEU A 110 -25.12 12.87 -18.76
CA LEU A 110 -24.39 12.30 -19.88
C LEU A 110 -25.30 12.12 -21.11
N ILE A 111 -26.48 11.54 -20.91
CA ILE A 111 -27.48 11.33 -21.98
C ILE A 111 -27.95 12.67 -22.54
N ALA A 112 -28.27 13.64 -21.68
CA ALA A 112 -28.68 14.98 -22.11
C ALA A 112 -27.56 15.73 -22.85
N SER A 113 -26.30 15.37 -22.62
CA SER A 113 -25.13 15.87 -23.33
C SER A 113 -24.86 15.17 -24.67
N GLY A 114 -25.67 14.14 -25.03
CA GLY A 114 -25.62 13.45 -26.31
C GLY A 114 -24.78 12.18 -26.32
N ILE A 115 -24.47 11.62 -25.14
CA ILE A 115 -23.87 10.28 -25.01
C ILE A 115 -24.99 9.24 -25.10
N ASP A 116 -24.79 8.18 -25.91
CA ASP A 116 -25.75 7.08 -25.98
C ASP A 116 -25.78 6.31 -24.65
N GLU A 117 -26.97 6.05 -24.14
CA GLU A 117 -27.15 5.29 -22.89
C GLU A 117 -26.49 3.91 -22.95
N ASN A 118 -26.45 3.27 -24.13
CA ASN A 118 -25.83 1.97 -24.32
C ASN A 118 -24.29 2.02 -24.27
N ASP A 119 -23.69 3.18 -24.44
CA ASP A 119 -22.24 3.37 -24.35
C ASP A 119 -21.79 3.69 -22.90
N ILE A 120 -22.74 3.89 -21.97
CA ILE A 120 -22.45 4.16 -20.55
C ILE A 120 -22.47 2.85 -19.79
N VAL A 121 -21.30 2.38 -19.39
CA VAL A 121 -21.13 1.18 -18.55
C VAL A 121 -21.00 1.59 -17.10
N GLN A 122 -21.74 0.93 -16.22
CA GLN A 122 -21.65 1.12 -14.77
C GLN A 122 -20.94 -0.07 -14.14
N SER A 123 -20.00 0.19 -13.23
CA SER A 123 -19.33 -0.86 -12.45
C SER A 123 -20.31 -1.56 -11.48
N ASP A 124 -19.98 -2.79 -11.07
CA ASP A 124 -20.84 -3.60 -10.19
C ASP A 124 -21.07 -2.95 -8.82
N ASN A 125 -20.06 -2.27 -8.27
CA ASN A 125 -20.20 -1.48 -7.02
C ASN A 125 -20.93 -0.14 -7.23
N LYS A 126 -21.40 0.12 -8.45
CA LYS A 126 -22.03 1.37 -8.86
C LYS A 126 -21.12 2.61 -8.78
N GLY A 127 -19.88 2.46 -8.36
CA GLY A 127 -18.96 3.57 -8.06
C GLY A 127 -18.39 4.29 -9.27
N TRP A 128 -18.56 3.71 -10.48
CA TRP A 128 -18.03 4.27 -11.72
C TRP A 128 -19.04 4.26 -12.86
N LEU A 129 -18.93 5.29 -13.67
CA LEU A 129 -19.50 5.32 -15.01
C LEU A 129 -18.37 5.43 -16.03
N ALA A 130 -18.31 4.48 -16.95
CA ALA A 130 -17.27 4.36 -17.95
C ALA A 130 -17.83 4.53 -19.35
N MET A 131 -17.12 5.22 -20.24
CA MET A 131 -17.50 5.39 -21.64
C MET A 131 -16.26 5.71 -22.47
N ASP A 132 -16.25 5.24 -23.70
CA ASP A 132 -15.20 5.54 -24.67
C ASP A 132 -15.77 6.48 -25.75
N ILE A 133 -15.35 7.74 -25.72
CA ILE A 133 -15.93 8.79 -26.56
C ILE A 133 -14.86 9.58 -27.31
N PRO A 134 -15.19 10.15 -28.49
CA PRO A 134 -14.26 11.03 -29.20
C PRO A 134 -13.83 12.23 -28.34
N ALA A 135 -12.55 12.63 -28.45
CA ALA A 135 -12.00 13.76 -27.70
C ALA A 135 -12.84 15.03 -27.84
N LYS A 136 -13.37 15.32 -29.03
CA LYS A 136 -14.28 16.45 -29.25
C LYS A 136 -15.54 16.43 -28.40
N ASP A 137 -16.06 15.25 -28.10
CA ASP A 137 -17.27 15.07 -27.26
C ASP A 137 -16.93 15.16 -25.79
N ALA A 138 -15.78 14.60 -25.35
CA ALA A 138 -15.24 14.78 -24.01
C ALA A 138 -14.93 16.26 -23.72
N GLU A 139 -14.28 16.96 -24.64
CA GLU A 139 -13.97 18.39 -24.52
C GLU A 139 -15.23 19.26 -24.38
N ARG A 140 -16.28 18.93 -25.13
CA ARG A 140 -17.60 19.59 -25.02
C ARG A 140 -18.25 19.28 -23.67
N LEU A 141 -18.22 18.01 -23.23
CA LEU A 141 -18.83 17.53 -22.00
C LEU A 141 -18.22 18.21 -20.76
N PHE A 142 -16.89 18.29 -20.74
CA PHE A 142 -16.13 18.80 -19.59
C PHE A 142 -15.67 20.26 -19.76
N GLN A 143 -16.04 20.91 -20.85
CA GLN A 143 -15.62 22.28 -21.17
C GLN A 143 -14.12 22.50 -21.01
N THR A 144 -13.32 21.62 -21.59
CA THR A 144 -11.86 21.59 -21.51
C THR A 144 -11.22 21.36 -22.88
N GLU A 145 -9.89 21.30 -22.90
CA GLU A 145 -9.09 20.82 -24.03
C GLU A 145 -8.15 19.73 -23.57
N TYR A 146 -8.13 18.59 -24.26
CA TYR A 146 -7.20 17.51 -23.99
C TYR A 146 -5.92 17.67 -24.81
N HIS A 147 -4.79 17.49 -24.13
CA HIS A 147 -3.46 17.57 -24.70
C HIS A 147 -2.65 16.35 -24.32
N GLU A 148 -1.72 16.00 -25.18
CA GLU A 148 -0.60 15.16 -24.79
C GLU A 148 0.33 16.00 -23.92
N HIS A 149 0.85 15.39 -22.87
CA HIS A 149 1.85 15.96 -22.00
C HIS A 149 3.06 15.02 -22.01
N GLU A 150 4.23 15.60 -22.21
CA GLU A 150 5.49 14.86 -22.27
C GLU A 150 6.28 15.09 -20.96
N HIS A 151 6.71 14.00 -20.33
CA HIS A 151 7.52 14.09 -19.14
C HIS A 151 8.95 14.48 -19.50
N VAL A 152 9.45 15.59 -18.92
CA VAL A 152 10.73 16.21 -19.30
C VAL A 152 11.95 15.32 -19.15
N ARG A 153 11.91 14.32 -18.28
CA ARG A 153 13.04 13.43 -17.99
C ARG A 153 12.97 12.12 -18.76
N THR A 154 11.78 11.52 -18.89
CA THR A 154 11.62 10.20 -19.47
C THR A 154 11.15 10.22 -20.92
N GLY A 155 10.52 11.32 -21.37
CA GLY A 155 9.89 11.41 -22.67
C GLY A 155 8.54 10.68 -22.77
N SER A 156 8.07 10.08 -21.69
CA SER A 156 6.76 9.42 -21.63
C SER A 156 5.64 10.41 -21.90
N THR A 157 4.59 9.97 -22.57
CA THR A 157 3.46 10.82 -22.98
C THR A 157 2.20 10.38 -22.24
N ARG A 158 1.44 11.35 -21.73
CA ARG A 158 0.12 11.14 -21.10
C ARG A 158 -0.90 12.11 -21.67
N ILE A 159 -2.16 11.67 -21.71
CA ILE A 159 -3.28 12.54 -22.11
C ILE A 159 -3.92 13.11 -20.84
N GLY A 160 -4.13 14.43 -20.85
CA GLY A 160 -4.79 15.11 -19.76
C GLY A 160 -5.24 16.53 -20.13
N CYS A 161 -5.82 17.23 -19.15
CA CYS A 161 -6.25 18.60 -19.29
C CYS A 161 -5.74 19.48 -18.14
N GLU A 162 -5.76 20.79 -18.32
CA GLU A 162 -5.33 21.73 -17.27
C GLU A 162 -6.41 21.97 -16.20
N HIS A 163 -7.66 21.87 -16.59
CA HIS A 163 -8.83 22.03 -15.75
C HIS A 163 -10.06 21.48 -16.46
N TYR A 164 -11.09 21.12 -15.71
CA TYR A 164 -12.37 20.75 -16.30
C TYR A 164 -13.55 21.23 -15.45
N TYR A 165 -14.69 21.35 -16.10
CA TYR A 165 -15.93 21.85 -15.54
C TYR A 165 -17.04 20.83 -15.71
N ILE A 166 -17.93 20.75 -14.74
CA ILE A 166 -19.16 19.96 -14.80
C ILE A 166 -20.35 20.80 -14.31
N PRO A 167 -21.60 20.42 -14.61
CA PRO A 167 -22.77 21.15 -14.12
C PRO A 167 -22.77 21.25 -12.59
N SER A 168 -23.22 22.38 -12.06
CA SER A 168 -23.21 22.66 -10.62
C SER A 168 -24.05 21.68 -9.78
N ASP A 169 -25.11 21.15 -10.37
CA ASP A 169 -25.99 20.14 -9.77
C ASP A 169 -25.42 18.73 -9.83
N VAL A 170 -24.53 18.46 -10.79
CA VAL A 170 -23.83 17.18 -10.92
C VAL A 170 -22.60 17.13 -10.01
N LYS A 171 -21.98 18.28 -9.72
CA LYS A 171 -20.68 18.36 -9.01
C LYS A 171 -20.63 17.57 -7.69
N LYS A 172 -21.72 17.56 -6.92
CA LYS A 172 -21.78 16.88 -5.62
C LYS A 172 -21.85 15.35 -5.73
N HIS A 173 -22.10 14.82 -6.92
CA HIS A 173 -22.26 13.40 -7.20
C HIS A 173 -21.01 12.78 -7.86
N VAL A 174 -20.06 13.62 -8.31
CA VAL A 174 -18.83 13.21 -8.99
C VAL A 174 -17.64 13.46 -8.09
N ASP A 175 -16.82 12.44 -7.89
CA ASP A 175 -15.56 12.52 -7.17
C ASP A 175 -14.48 13.09 -8.08
N TYR A 176 -14.16 12.43 -9.18
CA TYR A 176 -13.23 12.90 -10.20
C TYR A 176 -13.49 12.30 -11.57
N VAL A 177 -12.80 12.82 -12.59
CA VAL A 177 -12.86 12.33 -13.97
C VAL A 177 -11.45 11.98 -14.45
N THR A 178 -11.33 10.87 -15.17
CA THR A 178 -10.08 10.48 -15.82
C THR A 178 -10.31 10.13 -17.31
N PRO A 179 -9.40 10.43 -18.25
CA PRO A 179 -8.24 11.32 -18.09
C PRO A 179 -8.66 12.73 -17.66
N GLY A 180 -7.96 13.30 -16.67
CA GLY A 180 -8.31 14.57 -16.06
C GLY A 180 -7.12 15.52 -15.94
N VAL A 181 -7.06 16.25 -14.85
CA VAL A 181 -5.99 17.23 -14.58
C VAL A 181 -4.72 16.61 -14.03
N LYS A 182 -4.78 15.34 -13.60
CA LYS A 182 -3.67 14.66 -12.95
C LYS A 182 -2.85 13.94 -14.01
N LEU A 183 -1.55 14.24 -14.01
CA LEU A 183 -0.55 13.52 -14.79
C LEU A 183 0.44 13.01 -13.75
N SER A 184 0.58 11.70 -13.69
CA SER A 184 1.57 11.10 -12.84
C SER A 184 2.93 11.09 -13.54
N ALA A 185 4.00 11.36 -12.82
CA ALA A 185 5.34 11.24 -13.34
C ALA A 185 5.70 9.75 -13.41
N PRO A 186 6.33 9.25 -14.47
CA PRO A 186 6.88 7.91 -14.46
C PRO A 186 7.94 7.85 -13.36
N VAL A 187 7.66 7.10 -12.32
CA VAL A 187 8.64 6.79 -11.28
C VAL A 187 9.66 5.86 -11.91
N LYS A 188 10.94 6.22 -11.84
CA LYS A 188 11.96 5.21 -11.96
C LYS A 188 11.90 4.39 -10.67
N LYS A 189 11.11 3.35 -10.64
CA LYS A 189 11.42 2.23 -9.76
C LYS A 189 12.81 1.77 -10.19
N ARG A 190 13.81 2.26 -9.53
CA ARG A 190 15.06 1.59 -9.53
C ARG A 190 14.76 0.30 -8.79
N THR A 191 14.87 -0.83 -9.46
CA THR A 191 15.32 -2.00 -8.76
C THR A 191 16.48 -1.53 -7.91
N VAL A 192 16.21 -1.27 -6.64
CA VAL A 192 17.27 -1.37 -5.70
C VAL A 192 17.71 -2.80 -5.92
N LYS A 193 18.84 -3.00 -6.61
CA LYS A 193 19.67 -4.12 -6.26
C LYS A 193 19.90 -3.86 -4.78
N ARG A 194 18.98 -4.35 -3.95
CA ARG A 194 19.05 -4.24 -2.50
C ARG A 194 20.41 -4.76 -2.24
N SER A 195 21.25 -3.95 -1.67
CA SER A 195 22.67 -4.09 -1.77
C SER A 195 23.06 -5.51 -1.44
N ILE A 196 23.14 -6.29 -2.49
CA ILE A 196 23.66 -7.62 -2.52
C ILE A 196 25.13 -7.41 -2.26
N SER A 197 25.52 -7.44 -1.00
CA SER A 197 26.91 -7.31 -0.65
C SER A 197 27.53 -8.69 -0.60
N PRO A 198 28.40 -9.04 -1.55
CA PRO A 198 29.25 -10.21 -1.36
C PRO A 198 30.01 -9.99 -0.07
N ALA A 199 29.90 -10.93 0.86
CA ALA A 199 30.55 -10.99 2.17
C ALA A 199 31.39 -9.75 2.54
N TRP A 200 30.80 -8.80 3.24
CA TRP A 200 31.44 -7.54 3.65
C TRP A 200 32.72 -7.81 4.43
N LYS A 201 33.83 -7.34 3.92
CA LYS A 201 35.03 -7.18 4.71
C LYS A 201 34.80 -6.07 5.72
N HIS A 202 34.82 -6.44 7.00
CA HIS A 202 34.56 -5.56 8.14
C HIS A 202 35.18 -4.16 8.00
N ARG A 203 34.33 -3.11 8.00
CA ARG A 203 34.71 -1.81 8.56
C ARG A 203 33.91 -1.62 9.85
N PRO A 204 34.57 -1.33 10.98
CA PRO A 204 33.86 -0.94 12.21
C PRO A 204 33.11 0.36 11.92
N GLY A 205 31.80 0.38 12.15
CA GLY A 205 31.03 1.61 12.21
C GLY A 205 31.55 2.52 13.34
N PRO A 206 31.26 3.84 13.31
CA PRO A 206 31.64 4.72 14.38
C PRO A 206 31.13 4.18 15.72
N PRO A 207 31.89 4.32 16.82
CA PRO A 207 31.47 3.82 18.12
C PRO A 207 30.23 4.59 18.57
N HIS A 208 29.06 3.96 18.50
CA HIS A 208 27.87 4.45 19.17
C HIS A 208 27.98 4.09 20.64
N MET A 209 27.86 5.10 21.51
CA MET A 209 27.80 4.86 22.96
C MET A 209 26.57 4.02 23.26
N ILE A 210 26.82 2.78 23.65
CA ILE A 210 25.79 1.87 24.16
C ILE A 210 25.31 2.43 25.51
N PRO A 211 24.03 2.75 25.69
CA PRO A 211 23.50 3.07 27.02
C PRO A 211 23.72 1.88 27.95
N PRO A 212 23.96 2.10 29.25
CA PRO A 212 24.10 1.01 30.19
C PRO A 212 22.82 0.14 30.15
N HIS A 213 23.03 -1.15 29.98
CA HIS A 213 22.02 -2.19 29.81
C HIS A 213 20.82 -2.02 30.73
N SER A 214 19.63 -1.82 30.17
CA SER A 214 18.41 -2.28 30.79
C SER A 214 18.38 -3.79 30.57
N PRO A 215 18.30 -4.62 31.61
CA PRO A 215 18.26 -6.06 31.41
C PRO A 215 17.04 -6.42 30.60
N HIS A 216 17.24 -7.22 29.56
CA HIS A 216 16.15 -7.83 28.80
C HIS A 216 15.19 -8.47 29.82
N PRO A 217 13.86 -8.25 29.73
CA PRO A 217 12.91 -8.75 30.73
C PRO A 217 12.90 -10.29 30.86
N TRP A 218 13.69 -10.98 30.07
CA TRP A 218 13.75 -12.43 29.98
C TRP A 218 15.13 -12.96 30.35
N VAL A 219 15.38 -13.01 31.66
CA VAL A 219 16.47 -13.84 32.18
C VAL A 219 16.03 -15.31 32.08
N MET A 220 16.70 -16.08 31.24
CA MET A 220 16.55 -17.53 31.26
C MET A 220 16.89 -18.04 32.69
N PRO A 221 16.07 -18.89 33.32
CA PRO A 221 16.40 -19.44 34.63
C PRO A 221 17.61 -20.35 34.53
N GLY A 222 18.74 -19.92 35.13
CA GLY A 222 19.85 -20.80 35.43
C GLY A 222 21.11 -20.67 34.57
N GLY A 223 22.10 -19.97 35.10
CA GLY A 223 23.52 -20.13 34.77
C GLY A 223 23.97 -19.66 33.38
N ALA A 224 25.18 -19.13 33.25
CA ALA A 224 25.80 -18.75 31.99
C ALA A 224 25.86 -19.94 31.01
N HIS A 225 24.76 -20.20 30.31
CA HIS A 225 24.72 -21.15 29.19
C HIS A 225 25.19 -20.39 27.94
N GLN A 226 26.22 -20.90 27.28
CA GLN A 226 26.56 -20.48 25.91
C GLN A 226 25.30 -20.64 25.04
N LEU A 227 24.97 -19.60 24.25
CA LEU A 227 23.93 -19.71 23.24
C LEU A 227 24.18 -20.91 22.34
N PRO A 228 23.16 -21.61 21.88
CA PRO A 228 23.31 -22.66 20.87
C PRO A 228 24.14 -22.14 19.69
N PRO A 229 24.95 -23.00 19.04
CA PRO A 229 25.85 -22.58 17.95
C PRO A 229 25.16 -21.73 16.88
N GLN A 230 23.94 -22.07 16.49
CA GLN A 230 23.12 -21.35 15.49
C GLN A 230 22.70 -19.95 15.90
N LEU A 231 22.82 -19.56 17.18
CA LEU A 231 22.42 -18.25 17.71
C LEU A 231 23.65 -17.37 18.09
N GLN A 232 24.87 -17.88 17.96
CA GLN A 232 26.07 -17.17 18.42
C GLN A 232 26.49 -16.01 17.53
N ASP A 233 26.05 -16.03 16.26
CA ASP A 233 26.48 -15.05 15.25
C ASP A 233 25.31 -14.21 14.68
N CYS A 234 24.17 -14.16 15.39
CA CYS A 234 22.97 -13.44 14.92
C CYS A 234 23.21 -11.93 14.72
N GLY A 235 24.16 -11.33 15.39
CA GLY A 235 24.54 -9.92 15.14
C GLY A 235 25.23 -9.68 13.79
N ARG A 236 25.63 -10.76 13.07
CA ARG A 236 26.28 -10.70 11.75
C ARG A 236 25.56 -11.46 10.68
N ASN A 237 24.82 -12.50 11.05
CA ASN A 237 24.12 -13.41 10.15
C ASN A 237 22.76 -13.73 10.75
N ILE A 238 21.72 -13.02 10.31
CA ILE A 238 20.36 -13.32 10.72
C ILE A 238 19.82 -14.48 9.88
N THR A 239 19.32 -15.49 10.57
CA THR A 239 18.69 -16.67 9.99
C THR A 239 17.29 -16.88 10.62
N PRO A 240 16.44 -17.74 10.09
CA PRO A 240 15.17 -18.06 10.73
C PRO A 240 15.29 -18.48 12.20
N ALA A 241 16.37 -19.16 12.58
CA ALA A 241 16.62 -19.50 13.97
C ALA A 241 16.86 -18.26 14.85
N CYS A 242 17.58 -17.26 14.33
CA CYS A 242 17.76 -15.98 15.00
C CYS A 242 16.44 -15.25 15.19
N ILE A 243 15.61 -15.16 14.14
CA ILE A 243 14.28 -14.51 14.16
C ILE A 243 13.37 -15.19 15.18
N LYS A 244 13.27 -16.52 15.14
CA LYS A 244 12.47 -17.28 16.12
C LYS A 244 12.93 -17.03 17.56
N ALA A 245 14.24 -16.94 17.79
CA ALA A 245 14.80 -16.68 19.11
C ALA A 245 14.56 -15.23 19.58
N LEU A 246 14.75 -14.22 18.71
CA LEU A 246 14.52 -12.81 19.02
C LEU A 246 13.09 -12.56 19.51
N TYR A 247 12.11 -13.14 18.82
CA TYR A 247 10.70 -12.84 19.05
C TYR A 247 9.95 -13.96 19.77
N MET A 248 10.66 -15.02 20.19
CA MET A 248 10.10 -16.21 20.85
C MET A 248 8.99 -16.89 20.05
N ILE A 249 9.17 -16.95 18.72
CA ILE A 249 8.23 -17.61 17.79
C ILE A 249 8.46 -19.13 17.88
N PRO A 250 7.41 -19.94 18.19
CA PRO A 250 7.53 -21.38 18.20
C PRO A 250 7.64 -21.96 16.79
N ASP A 251 8.02 -23.22 16.66
CA ASP A 251 7.85 -23.93 15.42
C ASP A 251 6.35 -24.09 15.12
N ALA A 252 5.96 -23.75 13.91
CA ALA A 252 4.60 -23.91 13.44
C ALA A 252 4.25 -25.41 13.31
N THR A 253 3.06 -25.79 13.70
CA THR A 253 2.59 -27.18 13.66
C THR A 253 1.18 -27.32 13.10
N LEU A 254 0.48 -26.21 12.93
CA LEU A 254 -0.88 -26.18 12.45
C LEU A 254 -0.91 -25.86 10.95
N HIS A 255 -1.98 -26.30 10.32
CA HIS A 255 -2.31 -25.96 8.93
C HIS A 255 -3.83 -25.78 8.83
N ASP A 256 -4.26 -24.58 8.50
CA ASP A 256 -5.66 -24.26 8.20
C ASP A 256 -5.78 -23.81 6.76
N SER A 257 -6.52 -24.55 5.94
CA SER A 257 -6.68 -24.29 4.50
C SER A 257 -7.29 -22.92 4.16
N VAL A 258 -7.90 -22.24 5.13
CA VAL A 258 -8.48 -20.90 4.94
C VAL A 258 -7.63 -19.78 5.55
N ASN A 259 -6.46 -20.12 6.11
CA ASN A 259 -5.56 -19.17 6.77
C ASN A 259 -4.20 -19.03 6.05
N SER A 260 -4.17 -19.20 4.73
CA SER A 260 -2.97 -18.93 3.92
C SER A 260 -2.51 -17.49 4.13
N LEU A 261 -1.19 -17.27 4.23
CA LEU A 261 -0.61 -15.93 4.20
C LEU A 261 -0.57 -15.42 2.75
N GLY A 262 -1.10 -14.25 2.49
CA GLY A 262 -1.01 -13.58 1.19
C GLY A 262 0.26 -12.73 1.10
N ILE A 263 1.03 -12.90 0.04
CA ILE A 263 2.15 -12.02 -0.31
C ILE A 263 1.81 -11.36 -1.64
N PHE A 264 1.85 -10.04 -1.66
CA PHE A 264 1.68 -9.22 -2.86
C PHE A 264 3.03 -8.92 -3.47
N GLU A 265 3.19 -9.25 -4.76
CA GLU A 265 4.40 -9.02 -5.54
C GLU A 265 4.08 -8.32 -6.85
N ASP A 266 4.92 -7.34 -7.21
CA ASP A 266 4.80 -6.54 -8.41
C ASP A 266 6.20 -6.27 -8.99
N GLY A 267 6.42 -6.56 -10.27
CA GLY A 267 7.69 -6.32 -10.96
C GLY A 267 8.89 -7.17 -10.52
N ASP A 268 8.78 -7.98 -9.48
CA ASP A 268 9.78 -8.94 -9.01
C ASP A 268 9.19 -10.35 -8.92
N TYR A 269 10.00 -11.37 -9.20
CA TYR A 269 9.53 -12.75 -9.33
C TYR A 269 10.49 -13.69 -8.64
N TYR A 270 9.98 -14.66 -7.87
CA TYR A 270 10.82 -15.65 -7.21
C TYR A 270 11.37 -16.71 -8.18
N ALA A 271 12.48 -17.33 -7.80
CA ALA A 271 13.03 -18.50 -8.43
C ALA A 271 12.93 -19.72 -7.50
N GLN A 272 12.32 -20.81 -7.98
CA GLN A 272 12.17 -22.03 -7.15
C GLN A 272 13.50 -22.61 -6.70
N GLU A 273 14.53 -22.51 -7.55
CA GLU A 273 15.87 -22.98 -7.23
C GLU A 273 16.50 -22.22 -6.06
N ASP A 274 16.24 -20.91 -5.92
CA ASP A 274 16.73 -20.08 -4.83
C ASP A 274 16.02 -20.41 -3.52
N LEU A 275 14.69 -20.57 -3.55
CA LEU A 275 13.92 -21.06 -2.40
C LEU A 275 14.41 -22.44 -1.93
N ASP A 276 14.66 -23.37 -2.85
CA ASP A 276 15.16 -24.70 -2.51
C ASP A 276 16.56 -24.66 -1.86
N LEU A 277 17.43 -23.79 -2.32
CA LEU A 277 18.74 -23.56 -1.68
C LEU A 277 18.57 -23.00 -0.27
N PHE A 278 17.70 -22.02 -0.08
CA PHE A 278 17.40 -21.44 1.23
C PHE A 278 16.81 -22.50 2.18
N PHE A 279 15.81 -23.25 1.74
CA PHE A 279 15.20 -24.29 2.58
C PHE A 279 16.22 -25.36 2.99
N ALA A 280 17.06 -25.80 2.06
CA ALA A 280 18.11 -26.77 2.38
C ALA A 280 19.10 -26.25 3.44
N GLN A 281 19.43 -24.96 3.41
CA GLN A 281 20.47 -24.38 4.27
C GLN A 281 19.92 -23.82 5.58
N TYR A 282 18.80 -23.10 5.54
CA TYR A 282 18.32 -22.27 6.65
C TYR A 282 16.98 -22.70 7.23
N ALA A 283 16.17 -23.43 6.48
CA ALA A 283 14.84 -23.89 6.91
C ALA A 283 14.60 -25.38 6.55
N PRO A 284 15.41 -26.31 7.06
CA PRO A 284 15.37 -27.73 6.63
C PRO A 284 14.07 -28.47 7.00
N ASN A 285 13.19 -27.84 7.78
CA ASN A 285 11.84 -28.33 8.04
C ASN A 285 10.88 -28.06 6.87
N VAL A 286 11.23 -27.19 5.93
CA VAL A 286 10.47 -26.93 4.71
C VAL A 286 10.98 -27.83 3.60
N PRO A 287 10.15 -28.73 3.03
CA PRO A 287 10.59 -29.61 1.94
C PRO A 287 10.98 -28.81 0.69
N GLN A 288 12.02 -29.27 0.00
CA GLN A 288 12.35 -28.74 -1.31
C GLN A 288 11.20 -28.92 -2.31
N GLY A 289 11.02 -27.96 -3.20
CA GLY A 289 9.88 -27.90 -4.11
C GLY A 289 8.62 -27.32 -3.46
N THR A 290 8.68 -26.87 -2.19
CA THR A 290 7.59 -26.09 -1.59
C THR A 290 7.48 -24.76 -2.33
N ALA A 291 6.28 -24.45 -2.83
CA ALA A 291 5.98 -23.29 -3.64
C ALA A 291 4.70 -22.60 -3.16
N PRO A 292 4.53 -21.30 -3.38
CA PRO A 292 3.30 -20.61 -3.05
C PRO A 292 2.13 -21.06 -3.93
N ILE A 293 0.92 -20.93 -3.40
CA ILE A 293 -0.31 -21.08 -4.16
C ILE A 293 -0.41 -19.90 -5.13
N PRO A 294 -0.46 -20.13 -6.46
CA PRO A 294 -0.46 -19.03 -7.41
C PRO A 294 -1.82 -18.31 -7.43
N ALA A 295 -1.78 -17.01 -7.31
CA ALA A 295 -2.87 -16.08 -7.59
C ALA A 295 -2.34 -15.04 -8.60
N PHE A 296 -2.15 -15.50 -9.84
CA PHE A 296 -1.55 -14.69 -10.90
C PHE A 296 -2.58 -13.76 -11.52
N ILE A 297 -2.27 -12.47 -11.52
CA ILE A 297 -3.16 -11.38 -11.89
C ILE A 297 -2.69 -10.80 -13.22
N ASP A 298 -3.62 -10.65 -14.17
CA ASP A 298 -3.45 -9.95 -15.44
C ASP A 298 -2.25 -10.38 -16.28
N GLY A 299 -2.02 -11.70 -16.30
CA GLY A 299 -1.01 -12.31 -17.13
C GLY A 299 0.35 -12.54 -16.46
N ALA A 300 0.46 -12.25 -15.17
CA ALA A 300 1.64 -12.58 -14.38
C ALA A 300 1.97 -14.06 -14.42
N GLN A 301 3.24 -14.41 -14.30
CA GLN A 301 3.74 -15.78 -14.31
C GLN A 301 4.95 -15.92 -13.37
N ALA A 302 4.86 -16.84 -12.42
CA ALA A 302 5.96 -17.22 -11.54
C ALA A 302 5.97 -18.76 -11.35
N PRO A 303 7.09 -19.40 -11.00
CA PRO A 303 8.43 -18.81 -10.86
C PRO A 303 9.08 -18.43 -12.19
N VAL A 304 10.14 -17.62 -12.12
CA VAL A 304 11.04 -17.38 -13.25
C VAL A 304 12.29 -18.24 -13.14
N ALA A 305 13.10 -18.27 -14.21
CA ALA A 305 14.40 -18.93 -14.15
C ALA A 305 15.33 -18.19 -13.16
N GLN A 306 16.17 -18.93 -12.45
CA GLN A 306 17.07 -18.41 -11.42
C GLN A 306 17.90 -17.19 -11.86
N ASN A 307 18.37 -17.18 -13.11
CA ASN A 307 19.15 -16.08 -13.69
C ASN A 307 18.30 -15.06 -14.46
N SER A 308 17.01 -14.99 -14.24
CA SER A 308 16.13 -14.00 -14.85
C SER A 308 16.44 -12.59 -14.37
N SER A 309 16.34 -11.60 -15.26
CA SER A 309 16.42 -10.18 -14.87
C SER A 309 15.26 -9.73 -13.97
N LEU A 310 14.17 -10.49 -13.95
CA LEU A 310 13.01 -10.26 -13.10
C LEU A 310 13.12 -10.95 -11.72
N ASN A 311 14.17 -11.75 -11.48
CA ASN A 311 14.53 -12.25 -10.15
C ASN A 311 15.52 -11.28 -9.52
N THR A 312 15.03 -10.28 -8.77
CA THR A 312 15.89 -9.29 -8.11
C THR A 312 16.02 -9.56 -6.61
N GLY A 313 15.30 -10.58 -6.11
CA GLY A 313 15.42 -11.15 -4.77
C GLY A 313 14.38 -10.65 -3.77
N GLU A 314 13.45 -9.77 -4.17
CA GLU A 314 12.38 -9.30 -3.28
C GLU A 314 11.40 -10.43 -2.99
N SER A 315 10.86 -11.02 -4.04
CA SER A 315 9.89 -12.11 -3.93
C SER A 315 10.50 -13.34 -3.26
N ASP A 316 11.80 -13.62 -3.49
CA ASP A 316 12.51 -14.70 -2.80
C ASP A 316 12.56 -14.46 -1.28
N ILE A 317 12.98 -13.27 -0.82
CA ILE A 317 13.12 -13.03 0.63
C ILE A 317 11.78 -12.97 1.36
N ASP A 318 10.72 -12.50 0.72
CA ASP A 318 9.38 -12.48 1.31
C ASP A 318 8.88 -13.92 1.53
N LEU A 319 9.06 -14.79 0.53
CA LEU A 319 8.72 -16.21 0.62
C LEU A 319 9.62 -16.98 1.60
N ASP A 320 10.92 -16.70 1.62
CA ASP A 320 11.89 -17.32 2.54
C ASP A 320 11.54 -16.99 4.00
N MET A 321 11.26 -15.71 4.28
CA MET A 321 10.83 -15.28 5.62
C MET A 321 9.52 -15.97 6.01
N ALA A 322 8.52 -15.93 5.14
CA ALA A 322 7.21 -16.51 5.43
C ALA A 322 7.30 -18.01 5.70
N TYR A 323 7.80 -18.80 4.74
CA TYR A 323 7.84 -20.25 4.89
C TYR A 323 8.69 -20.73 6.06
N SER A 324 9.80 -20.07 6.34
CA SER A 324 10.66 -20.44 7.48
C SER A 324 9.97 -20.29 8.84
N LEU A 325 8.93 -19.45 8.91
CA LEU A 325 8.19 -19.16 10.15
C LEU A 325 6.88 -19.94 10.25
N ILE A 326 6.13 -20.07 9.14
CA ILE A 326 4.75 -20.57 9.19
C ILE A 326 4.59 -22.01 8.66
N TYR A 327 5.58 -22.60 7.95
CA TYR A 327 5.42 -23.97 7.43
C TYR A 327 5.06 -24.94 8.57
N PRO A 328 3.99 -25.78 8.44
CA PRO A 328 3.34 -26.27 7.21
C PRO A 328 2.19 -25.39 6.67
N GLN A 329 1.93 -24.20 7.21
CA GLN A 329 0.95 -23.30 6.63
C GLN A 329 1.38 -22.85 5.23
N THR A 330 0.39 -22.57 4.37
CA THR A 330 0.62 -22.17 2.98
C THR A 330 0.77 -20.67 2.82
N VAL A 331 1.44 -20.27 1.75
CA VAL A 331 1.52 -18.92 1.24
C VAL A 331 0.74 -18.83 -0.07
N THR A 332 -0.05 -17.78 -0.26
CA THR A 332 -0.68 -17.41 -1.53
C THR A 332 0.10 -16.24 -2.13
N LEU A 333 0.60 -16.40 -3.34
CA LEU A 333 1.33 -15.36 -4.05
C LEU A 333 0.38 -14.60 -4.98
N TYR A 334 0.09 -13.37 -4.64
CA TYR A 334 -0.58 -12.40 -5.50
C TYR A 334 0.47 -11.70 -6.37
N GLN A 335 0.81 -12.31 -7.50
CA GLN A 335 1.72 -11.74 -8.47
C GLN A 335 0.92 -10.93 -9.47
N THR A 336 1.24 -9.65 -9.63
CA THR A 336 0.54 -8.75 -10.55
C THR A 336 1.29 -8.57 -11.85
N ASP A 337 0.51 -8.24 -12.86
CA ASP A 337 0.88 -7.72 -14.17
C ASP A 337 1.68 -8.65 -15.10
N ASP A 338 1.50 -8.43 -16.38
CA ASP A 338 2.26 -9.16 -17.39
C ASP A 338 3.71 -8.64 -17.54
N PHE A 339 4.53 -9.35 -18.30
CA PHE A 339 5.94 -8.99 -18.45
C PHE A 339 6.19 -7.59 -19.02
N ASN A 340 5.30 -7.04 -19.85
CA ASN A 340 5.52 -5.71 -20.40
C ASN A 340 5.39 -4.65 -19.32
N TYR A 341 4.37 -4.76 -18.47
CA TYR A 341 4.20 -3.86 -17.33
C TYR A 341 5.27 -4.10 -16.27
N ALA A 342 5.61 -5.35 -15.95
CA ALA A 342 6.70 -5.67 -15.05
C ALA A 342 8.06 -5.11 -15.50
N GLU A 343 8.40 -5.21 -16.80
CA GLU A 343 9.62 -4.58 -17.34
C GLU A 343 9.53 -3.05 -17.34
N ALA A 344 8.34 -2.48 -17.62
CA ALA A 344 8.12 -1.04 -17.57
C ALA A 344 8.27 -0.53 -16.13
N GLU A 345 7.81 -1.28 -15.15
CA GLU A 345 8.01 -1.00 -13.74
C GLU A 345 9.49 -1.00 -13.35
N LEU A 346 10.24 -2.03 -13.74
CA LEU A 346 11.69 -2.10 -13.54
C LEU A 346 12.45 -0.96 -14.22
N SER A 347 11.97 -0.46 -15.36
CA SER A 347 12.56 0.68 -16.08
C SER A 347 12.13 2.04 -15.50
N GLY A 348 11.10 2.07 -14.66
CA GLY A 348 10.49 3.27 -14.11
C GLY A 348 9.60 4.02 -15.11
N ASP A 349 9.03 3.30 -16.06
CA ASP A 349 8.13 3.85 -17.10
C ASP A 349 6.63 3.66 -16.74
N TYR A 350 6.33 3.09 -15.56
CA TYR A 350 5.00 2.72 -15.10
C TYR A 350 4.73 3.18 -13.67
N GLU A 351 3.48 3.48 -13.35
CA GLU A 351 2.97 3.94 -12.05
C GLU A 351 1.65 3.23 -11.72
N GLY A 352 1.23 3.20 -10.45
CA GLY A 352 -0.09 2.70 -10.06
C GLY A 352 -0.15 1.19 -9.83
N PHE A 353 0.59 0.69 -8.87
CA PHE A 353 0.81 -0.74 -8.65
C PHE A 353 -0.28 -1.48 -7.84
N LEU A 354 -1.17 -0.80 -7.14
CA LEU A 354 -2.12 -1.46 -6.23
C LEU A 354 -3.51 -1.70 -6.82
N ASN A 355 -3.88 -1.01 -7.90
CA ASN A 355 -5.23 -1.12 -8.42
C ASN A 355 -5.50 -2.49 -9.08
N THR A 356 -4.57 -3.02 -9.88
CA THR A 356 -4.71 -4.38 -10.46
C THR A 356 -4.86 -5.45 -9.37
N PHE A 357 -4.12 -5.31 -8.29
CA PHE A 357 -4.25 -6.19 -7.13
C PHE A 357 -5.62 -6.05 -6.45
N LEU A 358 -6.07 -4.82 -6.16
CA LEU A 358 -7.37 -4.57 -5.52
C LEU A 358 -8.53 -5.03 -6.39
N ASP A 359 -8.46 -4.79 -7.71
CA ASP A 359 -9.42 -5.27 -8.70
C ASP A 359 -9.56 -6.79 -8.66
N ALA A 360 -8.45 -7.50 -8.61
CA ALA A 360 -8.45 -8.96 -8.59
C ALA A 360 -9.06 -9.55 -7.31
N LEU A 361 -9.03 -8.82 -6.20
CA LEU A 361 -9.63 -9.23 -4.92
C LEU A 361 -11.11 -8.84 -4.82
N ASP A 362 -11.50 -7.71 -5.36
CA ASP A 362 -12.87 -7.20 -5.28
C ASP A 362 -13.37 -6.72 -6.64
N GLY A 363 -14.13 -7.56 -7.33
CA GLY A 363 -14.73 -7.21 -8.61
C GLY A 363 -15.64 -5.97 -8.56
N SER A 364 -16.06 -5.53 -7.38
CA SER A 364 -16.81 -4.30 -7.22
C SER A 364 -15.95 -3.05 -7.35
N TYR A 365 -14.63 -3.17 -7.15
CA TYR A 365 -13.67 -2.08 -7.34
C TYR A 365 -13.36 -1.82 -8.81
N CYS A 366 -13.43 -2.86 -9.63
CA CYS A 366 -13.11 -2.84 -11.07
C CYS A 366 -13.92 -1.82 -11.86
N ASN A 367 -13.28 -1.30 -12.88
CA ASN A 367 -13.86 -0.39 -13.85
C ASN A 367 -13.72 -0.93 -15.28
N TYR A 368 -14.83 -1.13 -15.96
CA TYR A 368 -14.87 -1.66 -17.32
C TYR A 368 -15.29 -0.61 -18.33
N THR A 369 -14.90 -0.81 -19.60
CA THR A 369 -15.46 -0.12 -20.74
C THR A 369 -16.20 -1.08 -21.67
N ALA A 370 -17.02 -0.53 -22.57
CA ALA A 370 -17.66 -1.30 -23.65
C ALA A 370 -16.66 -1.98 -24.60
N TYR A 371 -15.40 -1.52 -24.61
CA TYR A 371 -14.33 -2.03 -25.46
C TYR A 371 -13.34 -2.94 -24.71
N GLY A 372 -13.58 -3.22 -23.44
CA GLY A 372 -12.71 -4.08 -22.63
C GLY A 372 -11.39 -3.44 -22.18
N ILE A 373 -11.15 -2.16 -22.48
CA ILE A 373 -10.00 -1.41 -21.96
C ILE A 373 -10.32 -1.02 -20.53
N THR A 374 -9.46 -1.39 -19.62
CA THR A 374 -9.67 -1.25 -18.19
C THR A 374 -8.45 -0.65 -17.52
N GLY A 375 -8.65 -0.15 -16.35
CA GLY A 375 -7.71 0.59 -15.51
C GLY A 375 -8.48 1.68 -14.81
N ASP A 376 -8.46 1.71 -13.49
CA ASP A 376 -9.24 2.65 -12.68
C ASP A 376 -8.83 4.10 -12.92
N SER A 377 -7.56 4.30 -13.18
CA SER A 377 -6.98 5.58 -13.58
C SER A 377 -6.14 5.41 -14.84
N PRO A 378 -6.74 5.38 -16.05
CA PRO A 378 -5.99 5.26 -17.28
C PRO A 378 -4.87 6.29 -17.38
N GLY A 379 -3.65 5.83 -17.61
CA GLY A 379 -2.43 6.65 -17.62
C GLY A 379 -1.66 6.63 -16.29
N ILE A 380 -2.21 6.04 -15.23
CA ILE A 380 -1.53 5.65 -14.01
C ILE A 380 -1.50 4.12 -13.94
N ASP A 381 -2.65 3.49 -14.05
CA ASP A 381 -2.81 2.04 -13.94
C ASP A 381 -2.54 1.31 -15.26
N PRO A 382 -2.12 0.02 -15.21
CA PRO A 382 -2.12 -0.87 -16.35
C PRO A 382 -3.49 -0.94 -17.00
N SER A 383 -3.50 -1.13 -18.30
CA SER A 383 -4.73 -1.28 -19.07
C SER A 383 -4.77 -2.65 -19.75
N TYR A 384 -5.84 -3.38 -19.55
CA TYR A 384 -6.03 -4.72 -20.10
C TYR A 384 -7.28 -4.81 -20.99
N PRO A 385 -7.20 -5.51 -22.15
CA PRO A 385 -6.01 -6.23 -22.68
C PRO A 385 -4.82 -5.31 -22.98
N ASP A 386 -3.60 -5.71 -22.59
CA ASP A 386 -2.38 -4.95 -22.94
C ASP A 386 -2.22 -4.87 -24.45
N PRO A 387 -2.18 -3.67 -25.07
CA PRO A 387 -2.04 -3.51 -26.50
C PRO A 387 -0.66 -3.90 -27.04
N ALA A 388 0.37 -3.92 -26.19
CA ALA A 388 1.75 -4.18 -26.59
C ALA A 388 1.96 -5.61 -27.12
N ALA A 389 3.02 -5.80 -27.88
CA ALA A 389 3.38 -7.12 -28.40
C ALA A 389 3.83 -8.03 -27.24
N GLY A 390 3.25 -9.23 -27.16
CA GLY A 390 3.53 -10.18 -26.07
C GLY A 390 2.73 -9.95 -24.78
N GLY A 391 2.04 -8.82 -24.65
CA GLY A 391 1.24 -8.51 -23.47
C GLY A 391 -0.01 -9.38 -23.32
N TYR A 392 -0.54 -9.42 -22.13
CA TYR A 392 -1.73 -10.19 -21.77
C TYR A 392 -2.95 -9.72 -22.58
N LYS A 393 -3.61 -10.65 -23.28
CA LYS A 393 -4.76 -10.36 -24.17
C LYS A 393 -6.12 -10.71 -23.54
N GLY A 394 -6.12 -11.17 -22.29
CA GLY A 394 -7.34 -11.36 -21.50
C GLY A 394 -7.94 -10.03 -21.02
N ALA A 395 -9.15 -10.11 -20.51
CA ALA A 395 -9.75 -8.99 -19.80
C ALA A 395 -9.09 -8.81 -18.44
N LEU A 396 -9.14 -7.59 -17.89
CA LEU A 396 -8.76 -7.33 -16.49
C LEU A 396 -9.44 -8.34 -15.56
N GLN A 397 -8.68 -8.92 -14.67
CA GLN A 397 -9.20 -9.91 -13.72
C GLN A 397 -9.85 -9.19 -12.53
N CYS A 398 -11.16 -9.32 -12.42
CA CYS A 398 -11.97 -8.63 -11.43
C CYS A 398 -12.65 -9.62 -10.48
N GLY A 399 -12.36 -9.53 -9.17
CA GLY A 399 -12.96 -10.37 -8.15
C GLY A 399 -12.68 -11.87 -8.34
N VAL A 400 -11.55 -12.21 -8.95
CA VAL A 400 -11.22 -13.61 -9.29
C VAL A 400 -10.56 -14.35 -8.14
N TYR A 401 -9.96 -13.62 -7.20
CA TYR A 401 -9.29 -14.20 -6.04
C TYR A 401 -9.95 -13.78 -4.74
N LYS A 402 -10.14 -14.76 -3.86
CA LYS A 402 -10.60 -14.49 -2.50
C LYS A 402 -9.42 -13.97 -1.67
N PRO A 403 -9.52 -12.81 -0.99
CA PRO A 403 -8.45 -12.30 -0.17
C PRO A 403 -8.13 -13.25 1.00
N THR A 404 -6.83 -13.46 1.27
CA THR A 404 -6.35 -14.18 2.44
C THR A 404 -6.57 -13.37 3.70
N ARG A 405 -6.60 -14.01 4.88
CA ARG A 405 -6.85 -13.32 6.16
C ARG A 405 -5.76 -12.32 6.53
N VAL A 406 -4.53 -12.59 6.13
CA VAL A 406 -3.38 -11.69 6.30
C VAL A 406 -2.77 -11.49 4.92
N ILE A 407 -2.49 -10.25 4.57
CA ILE A 407 -1.84 -9.86 3.33
C ILE A 407 -0.66 -8.96 3.68
N THR A 408 0.49 -9.23 3.10
CA THR A 408 1.68 -8.38 3.22
C THR A 408 2.18 -7.96 1.85
N GLY A 409 2.77 -6.76 1.77
CA GLY A 409 3.47 -6.28 0.61
C GLY A 409 4.72 -5.52 1.02
N SER A 410 5.75 -5.67 0.22
CA SER A 410 7.07 -5.09 0.47
C SER A 410 7.38 -3.92 -0.46
N TYR A 411 6.36 -3.21 -0.91
CA TYR A 411 6.41 -2.15 -1.92
C TYR A 411 5.88 -0.83 -1.38
N GLY A 412 6.36 0.26 -1.95
CA GLY A 412 5.91 1.61 -1.64
C GLY A 412 6.37 2.60 -2.69
N GLU A 413 5.71 3.74 -2.74
CA GLU A 413 5.96 4.84 -3.66
C GLU A 413 5.85 6.16 -2.92
N ALA A 414 6.56 7.18 -3.36
CA ALA A 414 6.51 8.49 -2.73
C ALA A 414 5.07 9.03 -2.62
N GLU A 415 4.64 9.41 -1.42
CA GLU A 415 3.32 9.99 -1.22
C GLU A 415 3.05 11.16 -2.16
N TYR A 416 4.07 11.96 -2.45
CA TYR A 416 3.93 13.14 -3.28
C TYR A 416 3.70 12.84 -4.77
N ASP A 417 4.14 11.70 -5.27
CA ASP A 417 4.04 11.34 -6.68
C ASP A 417 2.62 10.96 -7.08
N LEU A 418 1.91 10.27 -6.22
CA LEU A 418 0.53 9.89 -6.49
C LEU A 418 -0.47 11.00 -6.12
N PRO A 419 -1.52 11.20 -6.93
CA PRO A 419 -2.57 12.17 -6.60
C PRO A 419 -3.25 11.88 -5.25
N PRO A 420 -3.50 12.89 -4.40
CA PRO A 420 -4.10 12.67 -3.07
C PRO A 420 -5.45 11.94 -3.09
N ASN A 421 -6.30 12.18 -4.09
CA ASN A 421 -7.60 11.50 -4.19
C ASN A 421 -7.44 10.05 -4.64
N TYR A 422 -6.46 9.75 -5.50
CA TYR A 422 -6.10 8.40 -5.91
C TYR A 422 -5.70 7.57 -4.69
N GLN A 423 -4.74 8.06 -3.89
CA GLN A 423 -4.32 7.38 -2.66
C GLN A 423 -5.48 7.19 -1.67
N LYS A 424 -6.32 8.21 -1.46
CA LYS A 424 -7.48 8.12 -0.57
C LYS A 424 -8.47 7.07 -1.03
N ARG A 425 -8.69 6.94 -2.34
CA ARG A 425 -9.59 5.94 -2.89
C ARG A 425 -9.07 4.54 -2.64
N GLN A 426 -7.81 4.25 -2.97
CA GLN A 426 -7.17 2.97 -2.65
C GLN A 426 -7.16 2.69 -1.14
N CYS A 427 -6.83 3.69 -0.32
CA CYS A 427 -6.84 3.55 1.13
C CYS A 427 -8.24 3.21 1.69
N ASN A 428 -9.31 3.70 1.07
CA ASN A 428 -10.67 3.28 1.42
C ASN A 428 -10.96 1.82 1.04
N GLU A 429 -10.35 1.29 -0.02
CA GLU A 429 -10.48 -0.15 -0.34
C GLU A 429 -9.75 -1.00 0.72
N PHE A 430 -8.57 -0.59 1.20
CA PHE A 430 -7.95 -1.24 2.37
C PHE A 430 -8.85 -1.19 3.62
N MET A 431 -9.55 -0.08 3.86
CA MET A 431 -10.54 0.01 4.94
C MET A 431 -11.66 -1.02 4.77
N LYS A 432 -12.17 -1.19 3.57
CA LYS A 432 -13.24 -2.14 3.26
C LYS A 432 -12.78 -3.60 3.42
N LEU A 433 -11.55 -3.92 3.04
CA LEU A 433 -10.94 -5.23 3.32
C LEU A 433 -10.77 -5.44 4.83
N ALA A 434 -10.31 -4.41 5.56
CA ALA A 434 -10.17 -4.47 7.01
C ALA A 434 -11.52 -4.67 7.74
N LEU A 435 -12.61 -4.05 7.26
CA LEU A 435 -13.98 -4.31 7.76
C LEU A 435 -14.39 -5.78 7.59
N GLN A 436 -13.90 -6.45 6.55
CA GLN A 436 -14.14 -7.86 6.30
C GLN A 436 -13.23 -8.80 7.12
N GLY A 437 -12.35 -8.24 7.95
CA GLY A 437 -11.48 -9.01 8.85
C GLY A 437 -10.14 -9.38 8.26
N HIS A 438 -9.72 -8.72 7.19
CA HIS A 438 -8.38 -8.89 6.62
C HIS A 438 -7.38 -7.99 7.34
N THR A 439 -6.21 -8.53 7.65
CA THR A 439 -5.06 -7.76 8.15
C THR A 439 -4.16 -7.41 6.98
N ILE A 440 -3.96 -6.13 6.72
CA ILE A 440 -3.12 -5.64 5.62
C ILE A 440 -1.88 -5.00 6.22
N MET A 441 -0.70 -5.44 5.78
CA MET A 441 0.59 -4.95 6.26
C MET A 441 1.48 -4.55 5.09
N PHE A 442 2.16 -3.41 5.22
CA PHE A 442 3.14 -2.97 4.22
C PHE A 442 4.42 -2.49 4.89
N SER A 443 5.53 -2.73 4.23
CA SER A 443 6.82 -2.15 4.61
C SER A 443 6.76 -0.62 4.59
N SER A 444 7.50 0.02 5.51
CA SER A 444 7.49 1.49 5.64
C SER A 444 8.49 2.20 4.73
N SER A 445 9.26 1.45 3.93
CA SER A 445 10.36 1.90 3.08
C SER A 445 11.72 2.01 3.79
N ASP A 446 12.78 2.31 3.04
CA ASP A 446 14.17 2.06 3.40
C ASP A 446 15.06 3.33 3.38
N TYR A 447 14.47 4.52 3.22
CA TYR A 447 15.21 5.77 3.00
C TYR A 447 15.05 6.81 4.11
N GLY A 448 14.74 6.36 5.31
CA GLY A 448 14.61 7.23 6.48
C GLY A 448 13.41 8.18 6.38
N VAL A 449 13.65 9.49 6.41
CA VAL A 449 12.58 10.49 6.26
C VAL A 449 12.37 10.92 4.80
N ALA A 450 13.13 10.36 3.86
CA ALA A 450 12.99 10.55 2.41
C ALA A 450 12.20 9.38 1.80
N SER A 451 11.68 9.58 0.60
CA SER A 451 11.29 8.51 -0.31
C SER A 451 12.50 8.02 -1.12
N TYR A 452 12.25 7.19 -2.11
CA TYR A 452 13.30 6.63 -2.95
C TYR A 452 14.10 7.76 -3.66
N PRO A 453 15.46 7.74 -3.60
CA PRO A 453 16.29 8.68 -4.34
C PRO A 453 16.06 8.58 -5.85
N GLY A 454 15.56 9.66 -6.45
CA GLY A 454 15.24 9.74 -7.86
C GLY A 454 13.74 9.80 -8.18
N ASP A 455 12.85 9.57 -7.21
CA ASP A 455 11.41 9.71 -7.41
C ASP A 455 11.04 11.18 -7.71
N VAL A 456 10.80 11.97 -6.70
CA VAL A 456 10.45 13.40 -6.86
C VAL A 456 11.67 14.30 -7.02
N SER A 457 12.83 13.85 -6.54
CA SER A 457 14.09 14.58 -6.55
C SER A 457 15.28 13.61 -6.50
N PRO A 458 16.51 14.09 -6.75
CA PRO A 458 17.70 13.25 -6.62
C PRO A 458 17.88 12.57 -5.25
N SER A 459 17.42 13.21 -4.16
CA SER A 459 17.52 12.65 -2.80
C SER A 459 16.23 11.95 -2.32
N GLY A 460 15.13 12.00 -3.08
CA GLY A 460 13.81 11.54 -2.65
C GLY A 460 13.07 12.50 -1.72
N CYS A 461 13.66 13.67 -1.44
CA CYS A 461 13.09 14.68 -0.54
C CYS A 461 12.30 15.74 -1.32
N LEU A 462 11.40 16.45 -0.66
CA LEU A 462 10.62 17.54 -1.25
C LEU A 462 11.29 18.90 -1.07
N GLY A 463 10.79 19.88 -1.84
CA GLY A 463 11.28 21.27 -1.83
C GLY A 463 12.47 21.49 -2.77
N ALA A 464 12.71 22.74 -3.14
CA ALA A 464 13.78 23.11 -4.07
C ALA A 464 15.19 22.88 -3.49
N ASP A 465 15.31 22.85 -2.18
CA ASP A 465 16.53 22.57 -1.41
C ASP A 465 16.60 21.14 -0.88
N GLU A 466 15.64 20.30 -1.25
CA GLU A 466 15.57 18.87 -0.87
C GLU A 466 15.67 18.63 0.65
N THR A 467 15.00 19.46 1.44
CA THR A 467 15.03 19.38 2.92
C THR A 467 13.71 18.91 3.54
N ILE A 468 12.61 18.88 2.76
CA ILE A 468 11.29 18.51 3.26
C ILE A 468 11.13 16.98 3.17
N TYR A 469 10.63 16.38 4.24
CA TYR A 469 10.42 14.94 4.36
C TYR A 469 9.33 14.45 3.43
N ASN A 470 9.51 13.24 2.90
CA ASN A 470 8.62 12.66 1.91
C ASN A 470 8.32 11.20 2.27
N PRO A 471 7.23 10.93 3.01
CA PRO A 471 6.85 9.57 3.37
C PRO A 471 6.32 8.80 2.17
N ASP A 472 6.24 7.47 2.29
CA ASP A 472 5.79 6.58 1.24
C ASP A 472 4.33 6.12 1.43
N TYR A 473 3.66 5.87 0.32
CA TYR A 473 2.37 5.22 0.19
C TYR A 473 2.60 3.74 -0.25
N PRO A 474 1.86 2.74 0.28
CA PRO A 474 0.67 2.83 1.12
C PRO A 474 0.94 2.88 2.62
N ALA A 475 2.20 2.91 3.08
CA ALA A 475 2.56 2.94 4.50
C ALA A 475 1.90 4.10 5.28
N ASN A 476 1.58 5.20 4.59
CA ASN A 476 0.89 6.36 5.16
C ASN A 476 -0.65 6.19 5.29
N CYS A 477 -1.26 5.13 4.72
CA CYS A 477 -2.70 4.86 4.85
C CYS A 477 -3.05 4.44 6.29
N PRO A 478 -4.05 5.07 6.95
CA PRO A 478 -4.40 4.75 8.34
C PRO A 478 -5.14 3.41 8.52
N TYR A 479 -5.42 2.68 7.46
CA TYR A 479 -6.17 1.43 7.49
C TYR A 479 -5.32 0.19 7.23
N ILE A 480 -4.00 0.36 7.12
CA ILE A 480 -3.01 -0.71 7.09
C ILE A 480 -2.08 -0.63 8.30
N THR A 481 -1.32 -1.69 8.55
CA THR A 481 -0.22 -1.70 9.51
C THR A 481 1.09 -1.44 8.77
N ALA A 482 1.72 -0.31 9.01
CA ALA A 482 3.03 0.02 8.44
C ALA A 482 4.14 -0.57 9.32
N VAL A 483 5.07 -1.27 8.69
CA VAL A 483 6.11 -2.04 9.37
C VAL A 483 7.49 -1.47 9.07
N GLY A 484 8.16 -0.94 10.09
CA GLY A 484 9.55 -0.48 10.05
C GLY A 484 10.55 -1.59 10.34
N ALA A 485 11.82 -1.26 10.31
CA ALA A 485 12.88 -2.25 10.50
C ALA A 485 13.80 -1.93 11.68
N THR A 486 14.26 -3.01 12.33
CA THR A 486 15.26 -3.01 13.39
C THR A 486 16.49 -3.84 13.00
N ARG A 487 17.53 -3.80 13.83
CA ARG A 487 18.73 -4.58 13.64
C ARG A 487 19.42 -4.96 14.96
N LEU A 488 20.22 -6.00 14.90
CA LEU A 488 21.32 -6.24 15.82
C LEU A 488 22.64 -5.74 15.21
N TYR A 489 23.58 -5.32 16.05
CA TYR A 489 24.96 -5.03 15.67
C TYR A 489 25.87 -6.25 15.82
N ALA A 490 27.03 -6.21 15.19
CA ALA A 490 27.94 -7.35 15.04
C ALA A 490 28.46 -7.98 16.36
N ASP A 491 28.41 -7.25 17.45
CA ASP A 491 28.81 -7.68 18.82
C ASP A 491 27.61 -8.03 19.71
N GLN A 492 26.39 -7.94 19.18
CA GLN A 492 25.14 -8.27 19.87
C GLN A 492 24.67 -9.68 19.54
N THR A 493 23.83 -10.20 20.41
CA THR A 493 23.18 -11.50 20.31
C THR A 493 21.67 -11.34 20.36
N VAL A 494 20.92 -12.42 20.17
CA VAL A 494 19.45 -12.43 20.31
C VAL A 494 18.94 -12.09 21.70
N LEU A 495 19.81 -11.92 22.69
CA LEU A 495 19.47 -11.50 24.06
C LEU A 495 19.68 -10.00 24.28
N ASP A 496 20.30 -9.31 23.35
CA ASP A 496 20.55 -7.88 23.41
C ASP A 496 19.39 -7.10 22.78
N PRO A 497 19.14 -5.86 23.22
CA PRO A 497 18.11 -5.03 22.62
C PRO A 497 18.45 -4.66 21.18
N GLU A 498 17.44 -4.68 20.31
CA GLU A 498 17.56 -4.19 18.94
C GLU A 498 17.68 -2.67 18.90
N SER A 499 18.15 -2.17 17.78
CA SER A 499 18.17 -0.75 17.41
C SER A 499 17.36 -0.53 16.13
N ALA A 500 16.94 0.70 15.86
CA ALA A 500 16.39 1.04 14.55
C ALA A 500 17.39 0.68 13.45
N LEU A 501 16.88 0.16 12.32
CA LEU A 501 17.74 -0.18 11.20
C LEU A 501 18.35 1.08 10.60
N GLN A 502 19.67 1.12 10.61
CA GLN A 502 20.50 2.08 9.89
C GLN A 502 21.79 1.38 9.46
N ALA A 503 22.13 1.47 8.18
CA ALA A 503 23.31 0.83 7.62
C ALA A 503 23.92 1.69 6.51
N ASP A 504 25.25 1.74 6.44
CA ASP A 504 25.96 2.28 5.30
C ASP A 504 26.26 1.13 4.33
N LEU A 505 25.51 1.07 3.25
CA LEU A 505 25.61 0.01 2.25
C LEU A 505 26.55 0.39 1.10
N GLY A 506 27.04 1.64 1.10
CA GLY A 506 27.95 2.17 0.06
C GLY A 506 27.22 2.51 -1.25
N GLY A 507 27.92 3.23 -2.14
CA GLY A 507 27.37 3.66 -3.44
C GLY A 507 26.30 4.76 -3.30
N ASP A 508 25.36 4.79 -4.23
CA ASP A 508 24.28 5.79 -4.26
C ASP A 508 23.28 5.62 -3.09
N ALA A 509 23.25 4.43 -2.48
CA ALA A 509 22.47 4.12 -1.28
C ALA A 509 23.37 4.09 -0.02
N SER A 510 24.22 5.10 0.13
CA SER A 510 25.20 5.17 1.22
C SER A 510 24.57 5.13 2.61
N LEU A 511 23.34 5.59 2.76
CA LEU A 511 22.61 5.55 4.02
C LEU A 511 21.26 4.87 3.84
N PHE A 512 21.22 3.61 4.27
CA PHE A 512 20.01 2.80 4.31
C PHE A 512 19.42 2.86 5.72
N SER A 513 18.16 3.21 5.88
CA SER A 513 17.51 3.25 7.20
C SER A 513 16.01 3.02 7.12
N SER A 514 15.45 2.39 8.16
CA SER A 514 14.02 2.21 8.30
C SER A 514 13.28 3.53 8.07
N ALA A 515 12.36 3.57 7.11
CA ALA A 515 11.63 4.78 6.86
C ALA A 515 10.50 5.01 7.87
N GLY A 516 10.22 6.30 8.10
CA GLY A 516 9.17 6.73 9.00
C GLY A 516 9.06 8.25 9.04
N GLY A 517 8.05 8.72 9.76
CA GLY A 517 7.73 10.14 9.83
C GLY A 517 6.24 10.38 9.95
N PHE A 518 5.72 11.36 9.22
CA PHE A 518 4.32 11.78 9.28
C PHE A 518 3.77 12.05 7.87
N ALA A 519 2.64 11.41 7.56
CA ALA A 519 1.95 11.57 6.28
C ALA A 519 1.54 13.03 6.00
N ASN A 520 1.52 13.41 4.74
CA ASN A 520 0.94 14.68 4.32
C ASN A 520 -0.58 14.56 4.13
N TYR A 521 -1.03 13.56 3.38
CA TYR A 521 -2.41 13.47 2.92
C TYR A 521 -3.37 12.82 3.90
N PHE A 522 -2.85 12.11 4.90
CA PHE A 522 -3.64 11.43 5.92
C PHE A 522 -3.36 12.01 7.31
N LYS A 523 -4.44 12.33 8.02
CA LYS A 523 -4.36 12.85 9.40
C LYS A 523 -4.09 11.72 10.39
N THR A 524 -3.52 12.08 11.54
CA THR A 524 -3.36 11.16 12.67
C THR A 524 -4.72 10.54 13.04
N PRO A 525 -4.91 9.20 12.92
CA PRO A 525 -6.15 8.53 13.29
C PRO A 525 -6.35 8.48 14.80
N ASP A 526 -7.59 8.34 15.25
CA ASP A 526 -7.93 8.42 16.69
C ASP A 526 -7.22 7.35 17.53
N TYR A 527 -7.05 6.14 16.99
CA TYR A 527 -6.33 5.08 17.70
C TYR A 527 -4.86 5.44 17.97
N GLN A 528 -4.25 6.31 17.16
CA GLN A 528 -2.84 6.70 17.27
C GLN A 528 -2.64 8.01 18.05
N LYS A 529 -3.67 8.86 18.17
CA LYS A 529 -3.57 10.21 18.75
C LYS A 529 -2.89 10.26 20.13
N LYS A 530 -3.15 9.27 20.98
CA LYS A 530 -2.54 9.22 22.32
C LYS A 530 -1.04 9.03 22.20
N ALA A 531 -0.59 8.05 21.44
CA ALA A 531 0.83 7.72 21.29
C ALA A 531 1.61 8.87 20.62
N VAL A 532 1.10 9.42 19.52
CA VAL A 532 1.70 10.59 18.85
C VAL A 532 1.71 11.83 19.74
N GLY A 533 0.63 12.06 20.49
CA GLY A 533 0.56 13.17 21.45
C GLY A 533 1.59 13.03 22.59
N GLU A 534 1.79 11.83 23.11
CA GLU A 534 2.82 11.53 24.14
C GLU A 534 4.23 11.70 23.59
N TYR A 535 4.48 11.27 22.31
CA TYR A 535 5.75 11.48 21.64
C TYR A 535 6.10 12.99 21.58
N PHE A 536 5.21 13.81 21.05
CA PHE A 536 5.46 15.25 20.97
C PHE A 536 5.55 15.94 22.36
N ALA A 537 4.88 15.41 23.35
CA ALA A 537 4.93 15.99 24.70
C ALA A 537 6.24 15.70 25.45
N ARG A 538 6.88 14.54 25.18
CA ARG A 538 8.05 14.07 25.91
C ARG A 538 9.33 14.13 25.07
N HIS A 539 9.21 13.96 23.76
CA HIS A 539 10.32 13.73 22.84
C HIS A 539 10.23 14.61 21.59
N ASP A 540 9.68 15.84 21.69
CA ASP A 540 9.56 16.75 20.57
C ASP A 540 10.89 16.83 19.80
N PRO A 541 10.94 16.48 18.50
CA PRO A 541 12.18 16.45 17.72
C PRO A 541 12.77 17.83 17.49
N LEU A 542 12.03 18.89 17.83
CA LEU A 542 12.39 20.31 17.63
C LEU A 542 12.67 20.69 16.16
N HIS A 543 12.25 19.85 15.21
CA HIS A 543 12.32 20.18 13.81
C HIS A 543 11.24 21.22 13.43
N PRO A 544 11.53 22.14 12.50
CA PRO A 544 10.50 22.99 11.92
C PRO A 544 9.39 22.15 11.29
N TYR A 545 8.14 22.54 11.48
CA TYR A 545 7.01 21.77 10.97
C TYR A 545 5.97 22.67 10.30
N TYR A 546 5.15 22.04 9.46
CA TYR A 546 3.93 22.63 8.90
C TYR A 546 2.71 21.77 9.26
N VAL A 547 1.54 22.27 8.89
CA VAL A 547 0.28 21.51 8.93
C VAL A 547 -0.32 21.54 7.53
N TYR A 548 -0.54 20.37 6.96
CA TYR A 548 -1.15 20.22 5.65
C TYR A 548 -2.61 20.69 5.67
N ASP A 549 -2.98 21.62 4.80
CA ASP A 549 -4.30 22.26 4.75
C ASP A 549 -5.26 21.65 3.71
N GLY A 550 -4.84 20.59 3.02
CA GLY A 550 -5.56 19.96 1.91
C GLY A 550 -5.02 20.33 0.54
N THR A 551 -3.97 21.18 0.48
CA THR A 551 -3.32 21.56 -0.77
C THR A 551 -1.81 21.35 -0.71
N ASN A 552 -1.20 20.92 -1.81
CA ASN A 552 0.26 20.70 -1.86
C ASN A 552 1.05 22.01 -1.67
N SER A 553 0.43 23.18 -1.85
CA SER A 553 1.07 24.47 -1.59
C SER A 553 1.34 24.74 -0.10
N SER A 554 0.71 24.00 0.80
CA SER A 554 0.98 24.07 2.24
C SER A 554 2.20 23.27 2.68
N ILE A 555 2.68 22.33 1.85
CA ILE A 555 3.87 21.53 2.13
C ILE A 555 5.08 22.44 2.18
N GLY A 556 5.86 22.36 3.27
CA GLY A 556 7.00 23.23 3.51
C GLY A 556 6.65 24.66 3.92
N SER A 557 5.38 24.98 4.15
CA SER A 557 4.99 26.34 4.58
C SER A 557 5.71 26.75 5.87
N HIS A 558 6.05 28.04 5.96
CA HIS A 558 6.79 28.63 7.08
C HIS A 558 8.16 27.97 7.37
N GLY A 559 8.77 27.32 6.36
CA GLY A 559 10.05 26.62 6.50
C GLY A 559 9.96 25.30 7.29
N GLY A 560 8.76 24.73 7.41
CA GLY A 560 8.56 23.43 8.04
C GLY A 560 9.06 22.30 7.14
N ILE A 561 9.61 21.25 7.74
CA ILE A 561 10.17 20.10 7.00
C ILE A 561 9.32 18.83 7.10
N TYR A 562 8.31 18.79 7.96
CA TYR A 562 7.37 17.69 8.07
C TYR A 562 5.97 18.16 8.50
N ASN A 563 4.94 17.35 8.20
CA ASN A 563 3.55 17.62 8.60
C ASN A 563 3.28 17.09 10.02
N ARG A 564 3.26 17.98 11.02
CA ARG A 564 3.05 17.59 12.43
C ARG A 564 1.65 17.02 12.75
N ALA A 565 0.68 17.21 11.87
CA ALA A 565 -0.69 16.71 12.04
C ALA A 565 -0.97 15.41 11.28
N GLY A 566 0.03 14.88 10.60
CA GLY A 566 -0.07 13.67 9.78
C GLY A 566 -0.18 12.38 10.60
N ARG A 567 -0.61 11.32 9.92
CA ARG A 567 -0.51 9.95 10.44
C ARG A 567 0.95 9.61 10.69
N GLY A 568 1.29 9.14 11.88
CA GLY A 568 2.65 8.73 12.23
C GLY A 568 3.00 7.34 11.67
N ILE A 569 4.19 7.18 11.14
CA ILE A 569 4.74 5.98 10.47
C ILE A 569 6.08 5.63 11.11
N PRO A 570 6.39 4.35 11.34
CA PRO A 570 5.56 3.15 11.20
C PRO A 570 4.64 2.90 12.42
N ASP A 571 3.81 1.85 12.37
CA ASP A 571 3.02 1.40 13.51
C ASP A 571 3.85 0.47 14.41
N VAL A 572 4.61 -0.43 13.81
CA VAL A 572 5.45 -1.45 14.46
C VAL A 572 6.73 -1.65 13.66
N SER A 573 7.67 -2.43 14.21
CA SER A 573 8.92 -2.79 13.51
C SER A 573 9.34 -4.22 13.82
N ALA A 574 10.28 -4.76 13.05
CA ALA A 574 10.95 -6.03 13.33
C ALA A 574 12.32 -6.06 12.65
N ASN A 575 13.13 -7.11 12.90
CA ASN A 575 14.45 -7.23 12.28
C ASN A 575 14.36 -7.22 10.75
N GLY A 576 15.13 -6.33 10.13
CA GLY A 576 15.24 -6.16 8.70
C GLY A 576 16.71 -6.05 8.23
N ALA A 577 17.65 -6.63 8.94
CA ALA A 577 19.08 -6.50 8.62
C ALA A 577 19.78 -7.85 8.63
N LEU A 578 20.75 -8.02 7.72
CA LEU A 578 21.68 -9.15 7.69
C LEU A 578 21.00 -10.52 7.51
N PHE A 579 19.78 -10.55 6.99
CA PHE A 579 19.06 -11.80 6.72
C PHE A 579 19.75 -12.57 5.58
N ARG A 580 19.97 -13.86 5.80
CA ARG A 580 20.61 -14.73 4.81
C ARG A 580 19.55 -15.32 3.89
N ALA A 581 19.71 -15.10 2.58
CA ALA A 581 18.85 -15.67 1.55
C ALA A 581 19.62 -15.85 0.23
N TYR A 582 19.01 -16.55 -0.72
CA TYR A 582 19.61 -16.83 -2.02
C TYR A 582 18.93 -15.99 -3.11
N THR A 583 19.71 -15.51 -4.08
CA THR A 583 19.25 -14.98 -5.36
C THR A 583 20.32 -15.27 -6.41
N ASP A 584 19.91 -15.71 -7.59
CA ASP A 584 20.80 -16.13 -8.68
C ASP A 584 21.84 -17.20 -8.21
N GLY A 585 21.42 -18.10 -7.31
CA GLY A 585 22.22 -19.16 -6.73
C GLY A 585 23.28 -18.69 -5.74
N ILE A 586 23.29 -17.42 -5.36
CA ILE A 586 24.31 -16.84 -4.48
C ILE A 586 23.66 -16.47 -3.14
N ASP A 587 24.31 -16.85 -2.05
CA ASP A 587 23.92 -16.55 -0.68
C ASP A 587 24.35 -15.15 -0.27
N TYR A 588 23.39 -14.27 -0.01
CA TYR A 588 23.60 -12.87 0.30
C TYR A 588 23.10 -12.48 1.70
N HIS A 589 23.49 -11.28 2.14
CA HIS A 589 22.86 -10.59 3.25
C HIS A 589 21.87 -9.56 2.72
N TYR A 590 20.64 -9.65 3.16
CA TYR A 590 19.57 -8.74 2.83
C TYR A 590 19.29 -7.74 3.93
N TYR A 591 18.85 -6.55 3.50
CA TYR A 591 18.41 -5.46 4.37
C TYR A 591 17.11 -4.90 3.80
N GLY A 592 16.16 -4.55 4.65
CA GLY A 592 14.92 -3.91 4.21
C GLY A 592 13.81 -3.99 5.26
N THR A 593 12.94 -3.02 5.23
CA THR A 593 11.63 -3.09 5.87
C THR A 593 10.78 -4.22 5.26
N SER A 594 11.14 -4.66 4.07
CA SER A 594 10.59 -5.81 3.36
C SER A 594 10.82 -7.15 4.06
N LEU A 595 11.87 -7.29 4.86
CA LEU A 595 12.04 -8.46 5.72
C LEU A 595 11.10 -8.40 6.94
N ALA A 596 10.85 -7.20 7.44
CA ALA A 596 10.06 -6.99 8.64
C ALA A 596 8.55 -7.16 8.39
N SER A 597 8.05 -6.80 7.21
CA SER A 597 6.63 -6.91 6.87
C SER A 597 6.14 -8.36 6.80
N PRO A 598 6.75 -9.27 6.01
CA PRO A 598 6.37 -10.68 5.98
C PRO A 598 6.62 -11.41 7.32
N LEU A 599 7.59 -10.96 8.12
CA LEU A 599 7.81 -11.47 9.47
C LEU A 599 6.60 -11.17 10.36
N TRP A 600 6.13 -9.92 10.43
CA TRP A 600 4.95 -9.54 11.18
C TRP A 600 3.69 -10.26 10.67
N ALA A 601 3.52 -10.32 9.36
CA ALA A 601 2.41 -11.02 8.73
C ALA A 601 2.41 -12.52 9.09
N SER A 602 3.58 -13.15 9.13
CA SER A 602 3.75 -14.53 9.59
C SER A 602 3.31 -14.71 11.06
N ILE A 603 3.69 -13.79 11.94
CA ILE A 603 3.26 -13.80 13.35
C ILE A 603 1.74 -13.71 13.47
N ILE A 604 1.10 -12.82 12.72
CA ILE A 604 -0.36 -12.68 12.75
C ILE A 604 -1.05 -13.92 12.15
N THR A 605 -0.47 -14.52 11.12
CA THR A 605 -0.95 -15.79 10.55
C THR A 605 -0.93 -16.91 11.59
N LEU A 606 0.17 -17.08 12.34
CA LEU A 606 0.27 -18.05 13.43
C LEU A 606 -0.76 -17.77 14.56
N ILE A 607 -0.98 -16.51 14.90
CA ILE A 607 -2.00 -16.13 15.90
C ILE A 607 -3.41 -16.47 15.40
N ASN A 608 -3.70 -16.23 14.13
CA ASN A 608 -4.99 -16.60 13.52
C ASN A 608 -5.22 -18.10 13.52
N GLU A 609 -4.18 -18.93 13.33
CA GLU A 609 -4.27 -20.38 13.45
C GLU A 609 -4.69 -20.82 14.85
N GLU A 610 -4.02 -20.30 15.89
CA GLU A 610 -4.35 -20.58 17.27
C GLU A 610 -5.78 -20.15 17.62
N ARG A 611 -6.23 -19.01 17.11
CA ARG A 611 -7.61 -18.53 17.27
C ARG A 611 -8.61 -19.44 16.58
N THR A 612 -8.33 -19.84 15.35
CA THR A 612 -9.20 -20.75 14.58
C THR A 612 -9.29 -22.12 15.26
N ALA A 613 -8.20 -22.63 15.80
CA ALA A 613 -8.16 -23.91 16.51
C ALA A 613 -9.11 -23.96 17.73
N VAL A 614 -9.43 -22.81 18.32
CA VAL A 614 -10.40 -22.70 19.43
C VAL A 614 -11.76 -22.12 19.00
N GLY A 615 -12.02 -21.99 17.70
CA GLY A 615 -13.30 -21.54 17.14
C GLY A 615 -13.50 -20.03 17.15
N LYS A 616 -12.44 -19.24 17.23
CA LYS A 616 -12.46 -17.77 17.12
C LYS A 616 -12.21 -17.32 15.68
N GLY A 617 -12.72 -16.15 15.31
CA GLY A 617 -12.45 -15.51 14.03
C GLY A 617 -11.04 -14.93 13.92
N PRO A 618 -10.61 -14.46 12.72
CA PRO A 618 -9.34 -13.77 12.52
C PRO A 618 -9.27 -12.47 13.33
N VAL A 619 -8.06 -11.97 13.54
CA VAL A 619 -7.87 -10.72 14.32
C VAL A 619 -8.31 -9.46 13.57
N GLY A 620 -8.32 -9.49 12.22
CA GLY A 620 -8.66 -8.33 11.39
C GLY A 620 -7.65 -7.19 11.50
N PHE A 621 -8.11 -5.95 11.47
CA PHE A 621 -7.27 -4.76 11.57
C PHE A 621 -6.69 -4.59 12.98
N ILE A 622 -5.37 -4.75 13.11
CA ILE A 622 -4.71 -4.90 14.42
C ILE A 622 -4.30 -3.60 15.11
N ASN A 623 -4.14 -2.48 14.37
CA ASN A 623 -3.60 -1.24 14.93
C ASN A 623 -4.34 -0.75 16.19
N PRO A 624 -5.69 -0.68 16.23
CA PRO A 624 -6.39 -0.22 17.43
C PRO A 624 -6.07 -1.08 18.65
N THR A 625 -5.92 -2.39 18.45
CA THR A 625 -5.56 -3.33 19.52
C THR A 625 -4.13 -3.14 20.01
N LEU A 626 -3.17 -2.94 19.11
CA LEU A 626 -1.76 -2.71 19.47
C LEU A 626 -1.58 -1.36 20.17
N TYR A 627 -2.15 -0.28 19.63
CA TYR A 627 -2.07 1.04 20.27
C TYR A 627 -2.77 1.13 21.63
N ALA A 628 -3.78 0.30 21.87
CA ALA A 628 -4.42 0.17 23.19
C ALA A 628 -3.58 -0.67 24.18
N ASN A 629 -2.63 -1.48 23.71
CA ASN A 629 -1.85 -2.43 24.50
C ASN A 629 -0.34 -2.39 24.15
N PRO A 630 0.34 -1.23 24.15
CA PRO A 630 1.72 -1.13 23.66
C PRO A 630 2.72 -1.99 24.46
N ASN A 631 2.40 -2.34 25.70
CA ASN A 631 3.23 -3.16 26.59
C ASN A 631 3.35 -4.65 26.17
N VAL A 632 2.69 -5.09 25.10
CA VAL A 632 2.87 -6.43 24.54
C VAL A 632 4.01 -6.50 23.52
N LEU A 633 4.60 -5.36 23.22
CA LEU A 633 5.70 -5.19 22.26
C LEU A 633 7.01 -4.88 22.99
N ILE A 634 8.12 -5.04 22.29
CA ILE A 634 9.47 -4.68 22.76
C ILE A 634 9.79 -3.28 22.23
N ASP A 635 9.84 -2.32 23.11
CA ASP A 635 10.09 -0.91 22.80
C ASP A 635 11.55 -0.67 22.39
N ILE A 636 11.78 -0.07 21.22
CA ILE A 636 13.10 0.22 20.65
C ILE A 636 13.48 1.67 20.95
N LYS A 637 14.64 1.86 21.59
CA LYS A 637 15.03 3.17 22.14
C LYS A 637 16.38 3.69 21.61
N ASN A 638 16.88 3.07 20.55
CA ASN A 638 18.18 3.42 19.97
C ASN A 638 18.11 3.47 18.46
N GLY A 639 18.79 4.45 17.89
CA GLY A 639 18.85 4.69 16.44
C GLY A 639 18.04 5.89 15.98
N SER A 640 18.05 6.11 14.69
CA SER A 640 17.36 7.23 14.02
C SER A 640 17.13 6.88 12.55
N ASN A 641 16.35 7.72 11.85
CA ASN A 641 16.05 7.58 10.43
C ASN A 641 16.46 8.84 9.63
N PRO A 642 17.78 9.11 9.49
CA PRO A 642 18.28 10.30 8.82
C PRO A 642 17.87 10.35 7.34
N GLY A 643 17.78 11.56 6.82
CA GLY A 643 17.48 11.87 5.43
C GLY A 643 17.25 13.37 5.25
N CYS A 644 17.10 13.83 4.00
CA CYS A 644 16.79 15.22 3.67
C CYS A 644 17.70 16.26 4.36
N GLY A 645 19.01 15.93 4.45
CA GLY A 645 19.99 16.81 5.11
C GLY A 645 19.84 16.94 6.63
N SER A 646 19.05 16.07 7.27
CA SER A 646 18.78 16.07 8.70
C SER A 646 19.10 14.73 9.37
N SER A 647 19.14 14.72 10.71
CA SER A 647 19.25 13.48 11.50
C SER A 647 17.96 12.63 11.49
N GLY A 648 16.90 13.12 10.86
CA GLY A 648 15.58 12.49 10.95
C GLY A 648 15.00 12.51 12.35
N PHE A 649 14.19 11.53 12.68
CA PHE A 649 13.66 11.30 14.01
C PHE A 649 14.53 10.30 14.78
N SER A 650 14.42 10.30 16.09
CA SER A 650 15.12 9.35 16.97
C SER A 650 14.16 8.30 17.52
N ALA A 651 14.62 7.06 17.63
CA ALA A 651 13.95 6.03 18.40
C ALA A 651 14.02 6.38 19.89
N VAL A 652 12.88 6.39 20.58
CA VAL A 652 12.72 6.85 21.96
C VAL A 652 11.74 5.97 22.73
N GLU A 653 11.57 6.20 24.02
CA GLU A 653 10.60 5.46 24.82
C GLU A 653 9.15 5.70 24.38
N GLY A 654 8.41 4.62 24.15
CA GLY A 654 7.06 4.62 23.64
C GLY A 654 7.01 4.59 22.13
N TRP A 655 5.91 5.04 21.54
CA TRP A 655 5.84 5.15 20.08
C TRP A 655 6.75 6.26 19.56
N ASP A 656 7.47 5.99 18.49
CA ASP A 656 8.27 6.98 17.77
C ASP A 656 8.16 6.80 16.24
N PRO A 657 8.44 7.84 15.45
CA PRO A 657 8.32 7.79 13.98
C PRO A 657 9.55 7.14 13.29
N VAL A 658 10.19 6.16 13.92
CA VAL A 658 11.30 5.36 13.40
C VAL A 658 10.99 3.88 13.51
N THR A 659 10.49 3.44 14.68
CA THR A 659 10.24 2.04 15.02
C THR A 659 8.81 1.75 15.48
N GLY A 660 7.95 2.78 15.47
CA GLY A 660 6.57 2.64 15.90
C GLY A 660 6.45 2.26 17.37
N LEU A 661 5.56 1.34 17.69
CA LEU A 661 5.36 0.78 19.04
C LEU A 661 6.47 -0.21 19.44
N GLY A 662 7.37 -0.57 18.51
CA GLY A 662 8.46 -1.51 18.75
C GLY A 662 8.31 -2.84 18.02
N SER A 663 9.16 -3.82 18.39
CA SER A 663 9.25 -5.13 17.77
C SER A 663 8.36 -6.18 18.46
N PRO A 664 8.06 -7.33 17.81
CA PRO A 664 7.09 -8.29 18.31
C PRO A 664 7.63 -9.06 19.53
N HIS A 665 6.74 -9.39 20.45
CA HIS A 665 6.95 -10.40 21.46
C HIS A 665 5.82 -11.43 21.36
N TYR A 666 6.05 -12.50 20.58
CA TYR A 666 5.02 -13.46 20.19
C TYR A 666 4.17 -13.98 21.37
N PRO A 667 4.74 -14.43 22.52
CA PRO A 667 3.92 -14.94 23.61
C PRO A 667 2.97 -13.91 24.22
N SER A 668 3.32 -12.62 24.19
CA SER A 668 2.45 -11.55 24.71
C SER A 668 1.37 -11.19 23.70
N LEU A 669 1.73 -11.12 22.41
CA LEU A 669 0.78 -10.92 21.31
C LEU A 669 -0.25 -12.05 21.26
N LEU A 670 0.20 -13.31 21.30
CA LEU A 670 -0.69 -14.46 21.33
C LEU A 670 -1.66 -14.38 22.53
N ARG A 671 -1.15 -14.13 23.73
CA ARG A 671 -2.01 -13.99 24.92
C ARG A 671 -3.03 -12.88 24.76
N LEU A 672 -2.62 -11.72 24.24
CA LEU A 672 -3.52 -10.60 23.98
C LEU A 672 -4.64 -10.99 23.04
N PHE A 673 -4.30 -11.44 21.84
CA PHE A 673 -5.29 -11.77 20.81
C PHE A 673 -6.16 -12.97 21.18
N MET A 674 -5.63 -13.95 21.90
CA MET A 674 -6.41 -15.06 22.43
C MET A 674 -7.39 -14.63 23.54
N SER A 675 -7.15 -13.53 24.23
CA SER A 675 -8.06 -12.99 25.25
C SER A 675 -9.28 -12.27 24.67
N LEU A 676 -9.18 -11.81 23.41
CA LEU A 676 -10.26 -11.11 22.70
C LEU A 676 -11.31 -12.10 22.18
N PRO A 677 -12.56 -11.65 21.93
CA PRO A 677 -13.66 -12.49 21.42
C PRO A 677 -13.33 -13.27 20.17
#